data_0cdfd11fca23afdec97e1530f9c04abd
#
_entry.id   0cdfd11fca23afdec97e1530f9c04abd
#
_cell.length_a   1.000
_cell.length_b   1.000
_cell.length_c   1.000
_cell.angle_alpha   90.00
_cell.angle_beta   90.00
_cell.angle_gamma   90.00
#
_symmetry.space_group_name_H-M   'P 1'
#
loop_
_entity.id
_entity.type
_entity.pdbx_description
1 polymer ?
#
loop_
_entity_poly.entity_id
_entity_poly.type
_entity_poly.pdbx_seq_one_letter_code
_entity_poly.pdbx_strand_id
1 'polypeptide(L)'
;LAGAESLLYLNGQPLQGLDRNHSLVKLKDKDLKGESLKVAVKAFSGLEAEKRWFKKAALIFRDSTLEDFYQLAKTLKESIALMDEGNNLRQKLLNRLNQAFNLIDFRKPGSAEFLATAAEASQYLKNSLGELKAETELPKITAVGHSHLDVAWLWRLLHTREKTARTFSTVLKLMEEYPDYTFVQSSPQLYKFIKEDYPEIYARIKEKIKEGSWEVTGGMWVEADCNLTSGESLVRQFLHGKRFIKEEFDQDWNILWLPDVFGYSWALPQIIKKSGMKYFMTTKISWSQFNRPEYDTFKWRGIDGTEVLTHFITTPEVNNDEPFYTYNGLLNPESVKGSWDNYQQKEINDQLLIAYGWGDGGGGPTREMIESGKKMQQIPGLPEVEFGGAEEYFEKLAARVEEKPELPVWDGELYLEYHRGTYTSQAEIKKNNRRAEIMLHDTELFRSFAEQTAGLSYPVQKLQSNWEILLKNQFHDILPGSSIKEVYQDSAREFRELFAELRGELQGGLEKIAAQIEGEQKKLVVFNSLPWQRSGYIEFEGRQIMIDDIPASGYKAYNLSQSDEGLKLEAEVAAQKEADFKESQIKYLLSKSQGQQTVGAGSRNLLKVEAEKNQLENRYYRIKLNQQGQIISLYDRQFQRELIPEGKKANLLQAFEDRPMRFNAWDIDIYYQEKEYSIDKLEELEIEKMSDRIVARLKWKFLDSTISQQLVIYANQRRLDFKTDVDWQEEQILLKTAFPVDLRSTKATYEIQFGNVERNTHWNTSWDYAKFETVGHKWADLSERNYGVSLLNDCKYGYDIKDQTMRLTLIKSGVYPDPAADQGKHSFTYSLYPHAGDWFEAETVKEAYELNYPLKTVITQNETGKEPQQKSFIDVEAESTILETVKKAEASEELVFRFYEYGKQRDKVKVSLGQKLKKVTECNLMEEDIAELKAEVDSFEFKIKPYEIKTFKVKL
;
A
#
# COMPACT_ATOMS: atom_id res chain seq x y z
N LEU A 1 -26.36 -10.68 23.69
CA LEU A 1 -26.21 -11.39 22.38
C LEU A 1 -24.81 -11.96 22.32
N ALA A 2 -24.58 -13.18 22.78
CA ALA A 2 -23.26 -13.78 22.77
C ALA A 2 -22.76 -13.93 21.32
N GLY A 3 -21.66 -13.28 21.00
CA GLY A 3 -21.01 -13.34 19.68
C GLY A 3 -21.71 -12.57 18.55
N ALA A 4 -22.78 -11.83 18.81
CA ALA A 4 -23.39 -10.93 17.85
C ALA A 4 -22.98 -9.48 18.12
N GLU A 5 -22.83 -8.71 17.05
CA GLU A 5 -22.59 -7.27 17.12
C GLU A 5 -23.90 -6.52 16.83
N SER A 6 -24.19 -5.47 17.59
CA SER A 6 -25.49 -4.82 17.47
C SER A 6 -25.41 -3.33 17.73
N LEU A 7 -26.31 -2.56 17.13
CA LEU A 7 -26.54 -1.16 17.47
C LEU A 7 -27.87 -1.05 18.24
N LEU A 8 -27.82 -0.47 19.42
CA LEU A 8 -28.97 -0.19 20.26
C LEU A 8 -29.56 1.17 19.91
N TYR A 9 -30.86 1.21 19.72
CA TYR A 9 -31.67 2.42 19.55
C TYR A 9 -32.58 2.63 20.76
N LEU A 10 -32.64 3.86 21.20
CA LEU A 10 -33.61 4.31 22.20
C LEU A 10 -34.52 5.36 21.59
N ASN A 11 -35.83 5.10 21.59
CA ASN A 11 -36.85 5.97 20.99
C ASN A 11 -36.51 6.36 19.51
N GLY A 12 -35.94 5.41 18.77
CA GLY A 12 -35.58 5.58 17.35
C GLY A 12 -34.22 6.24 17.11
N GLN A 13 -33.51 6.68 18.15
CA GLN A 13 -32.16 7.29 18.03
C GLN A 13 -31.07 6.26 18.36
N PRO A 14 -29.94 6.19 17.59
CA PRO A 14 -28.82 5.31 17.91
C PRO A 14 -28.16 5.77 19.21
N LEU A 15 -27.95 4.84 20.13
CA LEU A 15 -27.44 5.15 21.47
C LEU A 15 -26.04 4.60 21.71
N GLN A 16 -25.82 3.30 21.51
CA GLN A 16 -24.56 2.62 21.79
C GLN A 16 -24.47 1.30 21.02
N GLY A 17 -23.24 0.90 20.64
CA GLY A 17 -22.95 -0.46 20.19
C GLY A 17 -23.06 -1.48 21.32
N LEU A 18 -23.46 -2.69 20.98
CA LEU A 18 -23.50 -3.85 21.87
C LEU A 18 -22.73 -5.00 21.24
N ASP A 19 -21.72 -5.49 21.93
CA ASP A 19 -20.91 -6.64 21.57
C ASP A 19 -20.40 -7.37 22.84
N ARG A 20 -19.45 -8.28 22.70
CA ARG A 20 -18.85 -9.02 23.83
C ARG A 20 -18.15 -8.11 24.85
N ASN A 21 -17.61 -6.98 24.39
CA ASN A 21 -16.85 -6.03 25.21
C ASN A 21 -17.76 -4.91 25.78
N HIS A 22 -18.88 -4.63 25.12
CA HIS A 22 -19.81 -3.52 25.39
C HIS A 22 -21.21 -4.03 25.70
N SER A 23 -21.36 -4.87 26.72
CA SER A 23 -22.66 -5.50 27.08
C SER A 23 -23.56 -4.63 27.98
N LEU A 24 -23.04 -3.55 28.56
CA LEU A 24 -23.73 -2.65 29.46
C LEU A 24 -23.98 -1.29 28.82
N VAL A 25 -25.16 -0.75 28.99
CA VAL A 25 -25.57 0.60 28.56
C VAL A 25 -26.03 1.39 29.78
N LYS A 26 -25.37 2.52 30.04
CA LYS A 26 -25.73 3.43 31.11
C LYS A 26 -26.83 4.36 30.62
N LEU A 27 -27.99 4.31 31.28
CA LEU A 27 -29.10 5.22 31.06
C LEU A 27 -29.04 6.36 32.07
N LYS A 28 -29.26 7.59 31.63
CA LYS A 28 -29.40 8.79 32.47
C LYS A 28 -30.87 9.10 32.71
N ASP A 29 -31.20 9.91 33.71
CA ASP A 29 -32.57 10.33 33.99
C ASP A 29 -33.27 10.95 32.78
N LYS A 30 -32.50 11.66 31.91
CA LYS A 30 -33.03 12.20 30.66
C LYS A 30 -33.50 11.11 29.67
N ASP A 31 -32.83 9.96 29.69
CA ASP A 31 -33.15 8.81 28.83
C ASP A 31 -34.39 8.06 29.30
N LEU A 32 -34.74 8.24 30.57
CA LEU A 32 -35.88 7.58 31.24
C LEU A 32 -37.14 8.45 31.29
N LYS A 33 -37.14 9.65 30.69
CA LYS A 33 -38.30 10.53 30.65
C LYS A 33 -39.31 10.05 29.62
N GLY A 34 -40.57 9.85 30.04
CA GLY A 34 -41.71 9.46 29.21
C GLY A 34 -42.51 8.31 29.76
N GLU A 35 -43.73 8.11 29.24
CA GLU A 35 -44.65 7.04 29.68
C GLU A 35 -44.19 5.65 29.24
N SER A 36 -43.36 5.58 28.19
CA SER A 36 -42.80 4.31 27.68
C SER A 36 -41.45 4.53 27.00
N LEU A 37 -40.54 3.56 27.13
CA LEU A 37 -39.27 3.50 26.42
C LEU A 37 -39.39 2.48 25.30
N LYS A 38 -39.11 2.92 24.06
CA LYS A 38 -38.97 2.03 22.92
C LYS A 38 -37.49 1.69 22.73
N VAL A 39 -37.14 0.42 22.97
CA VAL A 39 -35.81 -0.13 22.78
C VAL A 39 -35.82 -0.99 21.54
N ALA A 40 -34.95 -0.71 20.58
CA ALA A 40 -34.71 -1.53 19.39
C ALA A 40 -33.22 -1.89 19.27
N VAL A 41 -32.96 -3.06 18.75
CA VAL A 41 -31.59 -3.56 18.52
C VAL A 41 -31.47 -4.05 17.10
N LYS A 42 -30.60 -3.43 16.32
CA LYS A 42 -30.19 -3.89 14.99
C LYS A 42 -28.98 -4.79 15.19
N ALA A 43 -29.15 -6.11 15.00
CA ALA A 43 -28.13 -7.10 15.29
C ALA A 43 -27.59 -7.77 14.01
N PHE A 44 -26.27 -7.98 13.96
CA PHE A 44 -25.57 -8.80 12.98
C PHE A 44 -25.04 -10.06 13.66
N SER A 45 -25.41 -11.24 13.16
CA SER A 45 -25.07 -12.52 13.80
C SER A 45 -23.70 -13.07 13.47
N GLY A 46 -22.93 -12.39 12.61
CA GLY A 46 -21.66 -12.87 12.04
C GLY A 46 -21.87 -13.55 10.68
N LEU A 47 -20.76 -13.89 10.02
CA LEU A 47 -20.74 -14.56 8.70
C LEU A 47 -20.94 -16.08 8.82
N GLU A 48 -20.71 -16.65 10.00
CA GLU A 48 -20.92 -18.07 10.26
C GLU A 48 -22.39 -18.43 10.38
N ALA A 49 -22.76 -19.62 9.93
CA ALA A 49 -24.12 -20.15 9.98
C ALA A 49 -24.58 -20.54 11.40
N GLU A 50 -24.04 -19.93 12.44
CA GLU A 50 -24.39 -20.17 13.82
C GLU A 50 -25.70 -19.46 14.23
N LYS A 51 -26.60 -20.17 14.90
CA LYS A 51 -27.77 -19.55 15.50
C LYS A 51 -27.37 -18.77 16.74
N ARG A 52 -27.62 -17.46 16.74
CA ARG A 52 -27.42 -16.59 17.89
C ARG A 52 -28.72 -16.40 18.63
N TRP A 53 -28.68 -16.45 19.96
CA TRP A 53 -29.87 -16.35 20.79
C TRP A 53 -29.85 -15.10 21.66
N PHE A 54 -30.98 -14.42 21.78
CA PHE A 54 -31.15 -13.35 22.75
C PHE A 54 -31.27 -13.97 24.15
N LYS A 55 -30.17 -13.92 24.93
CA LYS A 55 -30.11 -14.63 26.22
C LYS A 55 -30.80 -13.89 27.35
N LYS A 56 -30.60 -12.57 27.46
CA LYS A 56 -31.07 -11.77 28.58
C LYS A 56 -31.06 -10.28 28.26
N ALA A 57 -32.12 -9.56 28.66
CA ALA A 57 -32.13 -8.14 28.92
C ALA A 57 -32.56 -7.90 30.36
N ALA A 58 -31.84 -7.06 31.09
CA ALA A 58 -32.15 -6.74 32.47
C ALA A 58 -31.88 -5.27 32.74
N LEU A 59 -32.73 -4.61 33.46
CA LEU A 59 -32.45 -3.32 34.07
C LEU A 59 -31.74 -3.59 35.42
N ILE A 60 -30.58 -2.96 35.58
CA ILE A 60 -29.71 -3.14 36.75
C ILE A 60 -29.53 -1.77 37.40
N PHE A 61 -29.76 -1.72 38.70
CA PHE A 61 -29.38 -0.57 39.53
C PHE A 61 -28.02 -0.84 40.11
N ARG A 62 -27.09 0.11 39.93
CA ARG A 62 -25.71 0.00 40.41
C ARG A 62 -25.48 1.06 41.49
N ASP A 63 -24.91 0.66 42.62
CA ASP A 63 -24.40 1.61 43.62
C ASP A 63 -23.05 2.17 43.13
N SER A 64 -22.98 3.47 42.97
CA SER A 64 -21.79 4.15 42.43
C SER A 64 -20.58 4.11 43.38
N THR A 65 -20.80 4.08 44.68
CA THR A 65 -19.74 4.03 45.70
C THR A 65 -19.10 2.65 45.73
N LEU A 66 -19.92 1.61 45.66
CA LEU A 66 -19.44 0.23 45.60
C LEU A 66 -18.71 -0.05 44.31
N GLU A 67 -19.19 0.47 43.19
CA GLU A 67 -18.54 0.36 41.90
C GLU A 67 -17.17 1.05 41.94
N ASP A 68 -17.09 2.27 42.46
CA ASP A 68 -15.90 3.03 42.59
C ASP A 68 -14.84 2.34 43.48
N PHE A 69 -15.26 1.78 44.61
CA PHE A 69 -14.40 0.95 45.48
C PHE A 69 -13.91 -0.30 44.75
N TYR A 70 -14.80 -0.99 44.05
CA TYR A 70 -14.43 -2.20 43.30
C TYR A 70 -13.34 -1.90 42.24
N GLN A 71 -13.55 -0.86 41.46
CA GLN A 71 -12.59 -0.48 40.43
C GLN A 71 -11.23 -0.09 41.03
N LEU A 72 -11.22 0.69 42.12
CA LEU A 72 -9.98 1.09 42.78
C LEU A 72 -9.26 -0.13 43.40
N ALA A 73 -9.97 -1.00 44.11
CA ALA A 73 -9.40 -2.19 44.72
C ALA A 73 -8.86 -3.18 43.69
N LYS A 74 -9.60 -3.38 42.57
CA LYS A 74 -9.18 -4.23 41.43
C LYS A 74 -7.90 -3.70 40.81
N THR A 75 -7.88 -2.44 40.38
CA THR A 75 -6.72 -1.81 39.76
C THR A 75 -5.50 -1.82 40.70
N LEU A 76 -5.70 -1.52 41.98
CA LEU A 76 -4.65 -1.59 42.98
C LEU A 76 -4.07 -3.00 43.16
N LYS A 77 -4.93 -4.02 43.20
CA LYS A 77 -4.50 -5.42 43.30
C LYS A 77 -3.64 -5.82 42.08
N GLU A 78 -4.09 -5.45 40.88
CA GLU A 78 -3.36 -5.68 39.64
C GLU A 78 -2.01 -4.94 39.65
N SER A 79 -1.97 -3.68 40.12
CA SER A 79 -0.74 -2.90 40.25
C SER A 79 0.25 -3.53 41.25
N ILE A 80 -0.24 -4.02 42.37
CA ILE A 80 0.58 -4.70 43.40
C ILE A 80 1.20 -5.98 42.82
N ALA A 81 0.47 -6.71 41.99
CA ALA A 81 0.96 -7.96 41.38
C ALA A 81 2.17 -7.73 40.44
N LEU A 82 2.30 -6.56 39.87
CA LEU A 82 3.40 -6.18 38.96
C LEU A 82 4.65 -5.62 39.67
N MET A 83 4.59 -5.41 40.98
CA MET A 83 5.72 -4.90 41.76
C MET A 83 6.54 -6.07 42.30
N ASP A 84 7.85 -5.88 42.43
CA ASP A 84 8.78 -6.85 42.98
C ASP A 84 8.40 -7.20 44.43
N GLU A 85 8.54 -8.47 44.82
CA GLU A 85 8.19 -8.95 46.19
C GLU A 85 8.94 -8.21 47.29
N GLY A 86 10.20 -7.83 47.03
CA GLY A 86 11.03 -7.07 47.97
C GLY A 86 10.72 -5.58 48.06
N ASN A 87 9.80 -5.06 47.22
CA ASN A 87 9.50 -3.64 47.19
C ASN A 87 8.69 -3.21 48.41
N ASN A 88 9.21 -2.25 49.16
CA ASN A 88 8.60 -1.70 50.37
C ASN A 88 7.21 -1.05 50.08
N LEU A 89 7.08 -0.35 48.96
CA LEU A 89 5.81 0.24 48.55
C LEU A 89 4.75 -0.85 48.30
N ARG A 90 5.11 -1.94 47.68
CA ARG A 90 4.23 -3.11 47.47
C ARG A 90 3.62 -3.60 48.79
N GLN A 91 4.42 -3.77 49.83
CA GLN A 91 3.92 -4.21 51.12
C GLN A 91 2.99 -3.18 51.76
N LYS A 92 3.33 -1.89 51.67
CA LYS A 92 2.45 -0.81 52.16
C LYS A 92 1.10 -0.85 51.46
N LEU A 93 1.07 -0.92 50.11
CA LEU A 93 -0.16 -0.99 49.31
C LEU A 93 -1.00 -2.21 49.65
N LEU A 94 -0.38 -3.40 49.76
CA LEU A 94 -1.08 -4.62 50.15
C LEU A 94 -1.74 -4.48 51.53
N ASN A 95 -1.04 -3.89 52.51
CA ASN A 95 -1.59 -3.65 53.82
C ASN A 95 -2.77 -2.65 53.80
N ARG A 96 -2.71 -1.56 53.00
CA ARG A 96 -3.83 -0.62 52.85
C ARG A 96 -5.05 -1.28 52.25
N LEU A 97 -4.83 -2.10 51.16
CA LEU A 97 -5.90 -2.85 50.55
C LEU A 97 -6.58 -3.84 51.52
N ASN A 98 -5.76 -4.57 52.29
CA ASN A 98 -6.28 -5.51 53.29
C ASN A 98 -7.08 -4.80 54.38
N GLN A 99 -6.58 -3.68 54.89
CA GLN A 99 -7.30 -2.87 55.90
C GLN A 99 -8.61 -2.34 55.35
N ALA A 100 -8.68 -1.89 54.10
CA ALA A 100 -9.91 -1.44 53.48
C ALA A 100 -10.96 -2.58 53.41
N PHE A 101 -10.56 -3.78 53.01
CA PHE A 101 -11.45 -4.92 52.98
C PHE A 101 -11.95 -5.35 54.37
N ASN A 102 -11.14 -5.18 55.42
CA ASN A 102 -11.51 -5.47 56.80
C ASN A 102 -12.54 -4.50 57.37
N LEU A 103 -12.74 -3.33 56.75
CA LEU A 103 -13.80 -2.38 57.14
C LEU A 103 -15.20 -2.82 56.66
N ILE A 104 -15.29 -3.67 55.63
CA ILE A 104 -16.56 -4.03 54.96
C ILE A 104 -17.30 -5.12 55.73
N ASP A 105 -18.54 -4.89 56.06
CA ASP A 105 -19.45 -5.90 56.64
C ASP A 105 -20.07 -6.80 55.58
N PHE A 106 -19.45 -7.95 55.29
CA PHE A 106 -19.90 -8.93 54.31
C PHE A 106 -21.06 -9.86 54.81
N ARG A 107 -21.56 -9.68 56.03
CA ARG A 107 -22.59 -10.58 56.58
C ARG A 107 -23.90 -10.56 55.78
N LYS A 108 -24.26 -9.40 55.20
CA LYS A 108 -25.47 -9.22 54.37
C LYS A 108 -25.15 -8.34 53.15
N PRO A 109 -24.58 -8.90 52.10
CA PRO A 109 -24.29 -8.13 50.90
C PRO A 109 -25.52 -7.44 50.33
N GLY A 110 -25.40 -6.14 50.02
CA GLY A 110 -26.48 -5.28 49.50
C GLY A 110 -27.38 -4.66 50.60
N SER A 111 -27.13 -4.91 51.90
CA SER A 111 -27.81 -4.19 52.99
C SER A 111 -27.28 -2.76 53.16
N ALA A 112 -28.01 -1.93 53.89
CA ALA A 112 -27.60 -0.58 54.20
C ALA A 112 -26.26 -0.54 54.98
N GLU A 113 -26.08 -1.50 55.91
CA GLU A 113 -24.82 -1.65 56.66
C GLU A 113 -23.65 -2.03 55.76
N PHE A 114 -23.88 -2.98 54.81
CA PHE A 114 -22.86 -3.34 53.82
C PHE A 114 -22.45 -2.12 52.98
N LEU A 115 -23.41 -1.36 52.45
CA LEU A 115 -23.12 -0.16 51.60
C LEU A 115 -22.42 0.93 52.37
N ALA A 116 -22.82 1.18 53.63
CA ALA A 116 -22.20 2.16 54.51
C ALA A 116 -20.72 1.81 54.78
N THR A 117 -20.44 0.57 55.18
CA THR A 117 -19.08 0.09 55.43
C THR A 117 -18.25 0.01 54.15
N ALA A 118 -18.79 -0.27 52.98
CA ALA A 118 -18.11 -0.18 51.73
C ALA A 118 -17.74 1.25 51.33
N ALA A 119 -18.61 2.23 51.68
CA ALA A 119 -18.30 3.64 51.49
C ALA A 119 -17.14 4.09 52.39
N GLU A 120 -17.11 3.67 53.67
CA GLU A 120 -16.03 3.89 54.60
C GLU A 120 -14.72 3.28 54.10
N ALA A 121 -14.77 2.03 53.62
CA ALA A 121 -13.61 1.37 53.03
C ALA A 121 -13.05 2.12 51.78
N SER A 122 -13.95 2.61 50.90
CA SER A 122 -13.57 3.42 49.73
C SER A 122 -12.86 4.71 50.13
N GLN A 123 -13.42 5.43 51.13
CA GLN A 123 -12.81 6.67 51.61
C GLN A 123 -11.46 6.42 52.29
N TYR A 124 -11.39 5.39 53.13
CA TYR A 124 -10.15 4.96 53.77
C TYR A 124 -9.05 4.68 52.73
N LEU A 125 -9.39 3.87 51.72
CA LEU A 125 -8.42 3.49 50.68
C LEU A 125 -7.87 4.71 49.94
N LYS A 126 -8.76 5.59 49.45
CA LYS A 126 -8.36 6.83 48.77
C LYS A 126 -7.43 7.70 49.60
N ASN A 127 -7.79 7.96 50.86
CA ASN A 127 -6.99 8.79 51.75
C ASN A 127 -5.62 8.16 52.00
N SER A 128 -5.60 6.84 52.28
CA SER A 128 -4.35 6.14 52.58
C SER A 128 -3.41 5.97 51.39
N LEU A 129 -3.91 5.96 50.17
CA LEU A 129 -3.10 5.99 48.93
C LEU A 129 -2.51 7.38 48.72
N GLY A 130 -3.26 8.47 49.00
CA GLY A 130 -2.80 9.83 48.85
C GLY A 130 -1.65 10.21 49.83
N GLU A 131 -1.49 9.44 50.93
CA GLU A 131 -0.37 9.60 51.88
C GLU A 131 0.94 8.97 51.39
N LEU A 132 0.86 8.05 50.40
CA LEU A 132 2.00 7.33 49.89
C LEU A 132 2.60 8.07 48.66
N LYS A 133 3.93 8.15 48.65
CA LYS A 133 4.66 8.71 47.50
C LYS A 133 5.48 7.60 46.83
N ALA A 134 5.68 7.73 45.55
CA ALA A 134 6.66 6.94 44.83
C ALA A 134 8.09 7.28 45.33
N GLU A 135 8.95 6.27 45.39
CA GLU A 135 10.35 6.44 45.83
C GLU A 135 11.24 7.07 44.73
N THR A 136 10.78 7.00 43.48
CA THR A 136 11.46 7.54 42.29
C THR A 136 10.48 8.32 41.42
N GLU A 137 11.01 9.25 40.65
CA GLU A 137 10.29 9.91 39.57
C GLU A 137 9.91 8.86 38.52
N LEU A 138 8.63 8.81 38.14
CA LEU A 138 8.07 7.80 37.23
C LEU A 138 7.79 8.44 35.86
N PRO A 139 7.91 7.66 34.78
CA PRO A 139 7.57 8.15 33.45
C PRO A 139 6.07 8.49 33.34
N LYS A 140 5.72 9.28 32.32
CA LYS A 140 4.35 9.65 32.04
C LYS A 140 3.81 8.85 30.84
N ILE A 141 2.53 8.50 30.91
CA ILE A 141 1.82 7.82 29.85
C ILE A 141 0.63 8.68 29.43
N THR A 142 0.65 9.21 28.23
CA THR A 142 -0.53 9.81 27.59
C THR A 142 -1.42 8.70 27.06
N ALA A 143 -2.66 8.62 27.53
CA ALA A 143 -3.62 7.64 27.12
C ALA A 143 -4.69 8.27 26.20
N VAL A 144 -4.79 7.82 24.96
CA VAL A 144 -5.80 8.24 23.98
C VAL A 144 -6.70 7.08 23.62
N GLY A 145 -8.00 7.28 23.65
CA GLY A 145 -8.96 6.28 23.17
C GLY A 145 -8.82 6.07 21.67
N HIS A 146 -8.85 4.84 21.21
CA HIS A 146 -8.69 4.49 19.81
C HIS A 146 -9.53 3.25 19.45
N SER A 147 -9.91 3.14 18.19
CA SER A 147 -10.46 1.91 17.64
C SER A 147 -9.93 1.74 16.22
N HIS A 148 -8.97 0.84 16.04
CA HIS A 148 -8.63 0.39 14.70
C HIS A 148 -9.83 -0.35 14.10
N LEU A 149 -10.29 0.10 12.94
CA LEU A 149 -11.42 -0.48 12.23
C LEU A 149 -11.00 -0.86 10.82
N ASP A 150 -10.86 -2.15 10.60
CA ASP A 150 -10.59 -2.66 9.26
C ASP A 150 -11.72 -2.31 8.30
N VAL A 151 -11.36 -1.68 7.19
CA VAL A 151 -12.31 -1.33 6.11
C VAL A 151 -12.92 -2.59 5.50
N ALA A 152 -12.16 -3.66 5.45
CA ALA A 152 -12.61 -5.04 5.23
C ALA A 152 -11.50 -6.00 5.68
N TRP A 153 -11.85 -7.18 6.15
CA TRP A 153 -10.92 -8.23 6.59
C TRP A 153 -11.63 -9.58 6.71
N LEU A 154 -12.02 -9.99 7.94
CA LEU A 154 -12.86 -11.15 8.20
C LEU A 154 -14.36 -10.81 8.07
N TRP A 155 -14.68 -9.71 7.43
CA TRP A 155 -16.02 -9.21 7.11
C TRP A 155 -15.95 -8.29 5.88
N ARG A 156 -17.11 -8.12 5.24
CA ARG A 156 -17.25 -7.34 4.01
C ARG A 156 -17.44 -5.85 4.30
N LEU A 157 -17.21 -5.01 3.29
CA LEU A 157 -17.43 -3.55 3.31
C LEU A 157 -18.80 -3.15 3.85
N LEU A 158 -19.86 -3.87 3.50
CA LEU A 158 -21.21 -3.58 3.98
C LEU A 158 -21.34 -3.73 5.51
N HIS A 159 -20.57 -4.64 6.11
CA HIS A 159 -20.56 -4.82 7.57
C HIS A 159 -19.73 -3.75 8.27
N THR A 160 -18.72 -3.22 7.62
CA THR A 160 -17.89 -2.12 8.12
C THR A 160 -18.74 -0.87 8.36
N ARG A 161 -19.68 -0.57 7.47
CA ARG A 161 -20.63 0.55 7.64
C ARG A 161 -21.39 0.43 8.98
N GLU A 162 -21.83 -0.77 9.33
CA GLU A 162 -22.51 -1.03 10.60
C GLU A 162 -21.56 -1.09 11.80
N LYS A 163 -20.34 -1.65 11.63
CA LYS A 163 -19.30 -1.67 12.67
C LYS A 163 -18.90 -0.26 13.07
N THR A 164 -18.73 0.61 12.09
CA THR A 164 -18.40 2.03 12.30
C THR A 164 -19.51 2.73 13.10
N ALA A 165 -20.77 2.52 12.73
CA ALA A 165 -21.90 3.10 13.45
C ALA A 165 -21.96 2.63 14.92
N ARG A 166 -21.72 1.35 15.18
CA ARG A 166 -21.66 0.78 16.54
C ARG A 166 -20.53 1.38 17.35
N THR A 167 -19.32 1.39 16.80
CA THR A 167 -18.13 1.93 17.49
C THR A 167 -18.29 3.40 17.79
N PHE A 168 -18.66 4.21 16.78
CA PHE A 168 -18.79 5.66 16.96
C PHE A 168 -19.92 6.04 17.91
N SER A 169 -21.03 5.30 17.91
CA SER A 169 -22.09 5.51 18.92
C SER A 169 -21.60 5.18 20.33
N THR A 170 -20.80 4.11 20.51
CA THR A 170 -20.18 3.77 21.79
C THR A 170 -19.26 4.87 22.28
N VAL A 171 -18.37 5.35 21.42
CA VAL A 171 -17.44 6.44 21.73
C VAL A 171 -18.18 7.72 22.14
N LEU A 172 -19.19 8.13 21.38
CA LEU A 172 -20.02 9.29 21.70
C LEU A 172 -20.73 9.13 23.04
N LYS A 173 -21.18 7.90 23.37
CA LYS A 173 -21.78 7.62 24.66
C LYS A 173 -20.78 7.69 25.81
N LEU A 174 -19.56 7.22 25.60
CA LEU A 174 -18.46 7.34 26.58
C LEU A 174 -18.07 8.82 26.79
N MET A 175 -18.02 9.63 25.76
CA MET A 175 -17.77 11.08 25.88
C MET A 175 -18.85 11.80 26.69
N GLU A 176 -20.09 11.34 26.64
CA GLU A 176 -21.17 11.88 27.51
C GLU A 176 -20.97 11.50 29.00
N GLU A 177 -20.30 10.40 29.28
CA GLU A 177 -20.09 9.86 30.62
C GLU A 177 -18.80 10.32 31.26
N TYR A 178 -17.76 10.57 30.43
CA TYR A 178 -16.41 10.92 30.85
C TYR A 178 -15.92 12.17 30.11
N PRO A 179 -16.05 13.37 30.72
CA PRO A 179 -15.69 14.63 30.05
C PRO A 179 -14.21 14.75 29.69
N ASP A 180 -13.33 14.07 30.43
CA ASP A 180 -11.87 14.08 30.19
C ASP A 180 -11.44 13.05 29.13
N TYR A 181 -12.38 12.28 28.58
CA TYR A 181 -12.10 11.24 27.61
C TYR A 181 -11.88 11.84 26.21
N THR A 182 -10.71 11.55 25.63
CA THR A 182 -10.35 11.88 24.25
C THR A 182 -10.31 10.62 23.39
N PHE A 183 -10.65 10.77 22.12
CA PHE A 183 -10.66 9.66 21.15
C PHE A 183 -10.05 10.09 19.83
N VAL A 184 -9.21 9.24 19.26
CA VAL A 184 -8.57 9.47 17.98
C VAL A 184 -9.05 8.44 16.94
N GLN A 185 -9.35 8.89 15.72
CA GLN A 185 -9.79 8.03 14.63
C GLN A 185 -9.21 8.45 13.28
N SER A 186 -8.69 7.48 12.56
CA SER A 186 -8.19 7.59 11.18
C SER A 186 -9.28 7.31 10.14
N SER A 187 -8.87 7.28 8.88
CA SER A 187 -9.63 6.77 7.72
C SER A 187 -10.91 7.53 7.37
N PRO A 188 -10.82 8.61 6.55
CA PRO A 188 -11.93 9.36 5.99
C PRO A 188 -13.06 8.51 5.38
N GLN A 189 -12.72 7.36 4.81
CA GLN A 189 -13.69 6.42 4.28
C GLN A 189 -14.73 5.98 5.33
N LEU A 190 -14.33 5.83 6.60
CA LEU A 190 -15.25 5.47 7.70
C LEU A 190 -16.21 6.62 8.00
N TYR A 191 -15.71 7.87 8.03
CA TYR A 191 -16.54 9.05 8.21
C TYR A 191 -17.52 9.26 7.05
N LYS A 192 -17.09 8.96 5.82
CA LYS A 192 -17.97 9.00 4.64
C LYS A 192 -19.11 7.99 4.78
N PHE A 193 -18.85 6.78 5.25
CA PHE A 193 -19.90 5.79 5.51
C PHE A 193 -20.91 6.28 6.52
N ILE A 194 -20.46 6.90 7.61
CA ILE A 194 -21.37 7.43 8.64
C ILE A 194 -22.14 8.64 8.13
N LYS A 195 -21.52 9.51 7.34
CA LYS A 195 -22.20 10.66 6.70
C LYS A 195 -23.36 10.21 5.82
N GLU A 196 -23.15 9.14 5.05
CA GLU A 196 -24.15 8.58 4.12
C GLU A 196 -25.27 7.83 4.84
N ASP A 197 -24.95 6.94 5.83
CA ASP A 197 -25.90 5.98 6.40
C ASP A 197 -26.50 6.43 7.74
N TYR A 198 -25.79 7.26 8.52
CA TYR A 198 -26.15 7.67 9.90
C TYR A 198 -25.86 9.16 10.14
N PRO A 199 -26.53 10.07 9.42
CA PRO A 199 -26.24 11.51 9.50
C PRO A 199 -26.40 12.10 10.91
N GLU A 200 -27.24 11.50 11.76
CA GLU A 200 -27.40 11.92 13.16
C GLU A 200 -26.18 11.57 14.03
N ILE A 201 -25.50 10.45 13.77
CA ILE A 201 -24.23 10.12 14.41
C ILE A 201 -23.14 11.08 13.89
N TYR A 202 -23.11 11.31 12.57
CA TYR A 202 -22.17 12.21 11.93
C TYR A 202 -22.23 13.64 12.50
N ALA A 203 -23.41 14.18 12.69
CA ALA A 203 -23.60 15.51 13.28
C ALA A 203 -23.00 15.59 14.70
N ARG A 204 -23.22 14.58 15.54
CA ARG A 204 -22.64 14.52 16.89
C ARG A 204 -21.11 14.40 16.88
N ILE A 205 -20.55 13.67 15.92
CA ILE A 205 -19.09 13.60 15.71
C ILE A 205 -18.54 15.00 15.40
N LYS A 206 -19.16 15.75 14.49
CA LYS A 206 -18.75 17.11 14.16
C LYS A 206 -18.73 18.02 15.38
N GLU A 207 -19.70 17.89 16.28
CA GLU A 207 -19.71 18.65 17.54
C GLU A 207 -18.52 18.26 18.42
N LYS A 208 -18.21 16.94 18.56
CA LYS A 208 -17.10 16.46 19.39
C LYS A 208 -15.73 16.82 18.82
N ILE A 209 -15.57 16.86 17.51
CA ILE A 209 -14.37 17.38 16.84
C ILE A 209 -14.19 18.87 17.17
N LYS A 210 -15.25 19.66 17.04
CA LYS A 210 -15.19 21.08 17.37
C LYS A 210 -14.91 21.36 18.84
N GLU A 211 -15.34 20.48 19.76
CA GLU A 211 -15.06 20.54 21.19
C GLU A 211 -13.61 20.09 21.52
N GLY A 212 -12.90 19.43 20.60
CA GLY A 212 -11.55 18.91 20.77
C GLY A 212 -11.49 17.59 21.52
N SER A 213 -12.62 16.94 21.84
CA SER A 213 -12.65 15.62 22.49
C SER A 213 -12.54 14.45 21.48
N TRP A 214 -12.88 14.68 20.23
CA TRP A 214 -12.68 13.75 19.12
C TRP A 214 -11.63 14.32 18.18
N GLU A 215 -10.49 13.64 18.10
CA GLU A 215 -9.36 13.99 17.25
C GLU A 215 -9.42 13.18 15.95
N VAL A 216 -9.39 13.85 14.81
CA VAL A 216 -9.20 13.20 13.51
C VAL A 216 -7.71 13.10 13.23
N THR A 217 -7.25 11.96 12.69
CA THR A 217 -5.84 11.71 12.37
C THR A 217 -5.71 10.80 11.16
N GLY A 218 -4.49 10.41 10.81
CA GLY A 218 -4.19 9.35 9.86
C GLY A 218 -3.57 9.78 8.54
N GLY A 219 -3.90 10.94 8.03
CA GLY A 219 -3.30 11.50 6.80
C GLY A 219 -3.83 10.91 5.49
N MET A 220 -4.09 9.62 5.41
CA MET A 220 -4.53 8.90 4.21
C MET A 220 -6.06 8.72 4.17
N TRP A 221 -6.60 8.46 2.97
CA TRP A 221 -8.01 8.11 2.76
C TRP A 221 -8.45 6.86 3.53
N VAL A 222 -7.61 5.85 3.53
CA VAL A 222 -7.64 4.66 4.39
C VAL A 222 -6.23 4.38 4.89
N GLU A 223 -6.06 3.52 5.88
CA GLU A 223 -4.75 3.00 6.27
C GLU A 223 -4.24 2.06 5.17
N ALA A 224 -3.60 2.63 4.14
CA ALA A 224 -3.25 1.94 2.92
C ALA A 224 -1.99 1.08 3.07
N ASP A 225 -1.92 -0.03 2.32
CA ASP A 225 -0.68 -0.76 2.11
C ASP A 225 0.40 0.17 1.52
N CYS A 226 1.57 0.20 2.14
CA CYS A 226 2.68 1.09 1.78
C CYS A 226 3.78 0.41 0.95
N ASN A 227 3.60 -0.87 0.61
CA ASN A 227 4.53 -1.65 -0.21
C ASN A 227 4.05 -1.80 -1.66
N LEU A 228 2.79 -2.13 -1.87
CA LEU A 228 2.21 -2.49 -3.18
C LEU A 228 1.58 -1.30 -3.90
N THR A 229 1.09 -0.33 -3.15
CA THR A 229 0.49 0.92 -3.65
C THR A 229 1.54 1.73 -4.41
N SER A 230 1.22 2.27 -5.59
CA SER A 230 2.14 3.11 -6.37
C SER A 230 2.45 4.44 -5.68
N GLY A 231 3.51 5.12 -6.11
CA GLY A 231 3.88 6.43 -5.57
C GLY A 231 2.78 7.46 -5.72
N GLU A 232 2.18 7.54 -6.90
CA GLU A 232 1.06 8.46 -7.16
C GLU A 232 -0.17 8.11 -6.32
N SER A 233 -0.51 6.83 -6.18
CA SER A 233 -1.62 6.42 -5.32
C SER A 233 -1.39 6.78 -3.86
N LEU A 234 -0.15 6.65 -3.33
CA LEU A 234 0.16 7.13 -1.98
C LEU A 234 -0.07 8.64 -1.85
N VAL A 235 0.34 9.45 -2.85
CA VAL A 235 0.03 10.89 -2.85
C VAL A 235 -1.48 11.12 -2.84
N ARG A 236 -2.25 10.36 -3.63
CA ARG A 236 -3.72 10.48 -3.66
C ARG A 236 -4.38 10.04 -2.36
N GLN A 237 -3.83 9.08 -1.65
CA GLN A 237 -4.27 8.72 -0.30
C GLN A 237 -4.25 9.96 0.62
N PHE A 238 -3.15 10.72 0.62
CA PHE A 238 -3.05 11.97 1.40
C PHE A 238 -3.94 13.08 0.84
N LEU A 239 -3.93 13.29 -0.47
CA LEU A 239 -4.69 14.38 -1.11
C LEU A 239 -6.19 14.25 -0.86
N HIS A 240 -6.77 13.07 -1.10
CA HIS A 240 -8.19 12.82 -0.84
C HIS A 240 -8.50 12.80 0.67
N GLY A 241 -7.61 12.24 1.49
CA GLY A 241 -7.79 12.19 2.94
C GLY A 241 -7.82 13.58 3.57
N LYS A 242 -6.79 14.38 3.33
CA LYS A 242 -6.68 15.74 3.88
C LYS A 242 -7.79 16.65 3.36
N ARG A 243 -8.10 16.56 2.07
CA ARG A 243 -9.17 17.34 1.48
C ARG A 243 -10.53 17.06 2.13
N PHE A 244 -10.90 15.79 2.29
CA PHE A 244 -12.16 15.41 2.93
C PHE A 244 -12.25 15.97 4.36
N ILE A 245 -11.19 15.86 5.14
CA ILE A 245 -11.18 16.35 6.53
C ILE A 245 -11.22 17.90 6.57
N LYS A 246 -10.51 18.54 5.66
CA LYS A 246 -10.57 20.01 5.57
C LYS A 246 -11.96 20.52 5.19
N GLU A 247 -12.59 19.88 4.20
CA GLU A 247 -13.93 20.26 3.74
C GLU A 247 -15.02 19.96 4.77
N GLU A 248 -14.92 18.82 5.48
CA GLU A 248 -15.97 18.36 6.38
C GLU A 248 -15.84 18.88 7.82
N PHE A 249 -14.61 19.07 8.31
CA PHE A 249 -14.36 19.37 9.71
C PHE A 249 -13.53 20.65 9.93
N ASP A 250 -13.02 21.27 8.86
CA ASP A 250 -12.09 22.43 8.92
C ASP A 250 -10.86 22.16 9.79
N GLN A 251 -10.36 20.92 9.72
CA GLN A 251 -9.18 20.45 10.44
C GLN A 251 -8.02 20.16 9.47
N ASP A 252 -6.80 20.08 10.01
CA ASP A 252 -5.63 19.59 9.32
C ASP A 252 -4.89 18.57 10.21
N TRP A 253 -4.03 17.74 9.61
CA TRP A 253 -3.33 16.65 10.31
C TRP A 253 -1.83 16.79 10.24
N ASN A 254 -1.16 16.37 11.32
CA ASN A 254 0.29 16.32 11.38
C ASN A 254 0.85 14.90 11.55
N ILE A 255 0.02 13.92 11.90
CA ILE A 255 0.45 12.54 12.20
C ILE A 255 -0.03 11.60 11.11
N LEU A 256 0.89 10.90 10.45
CA LEU A 256 0.56 9.70 9.72
C LEU A 256 0.38 8.56 10.74
N TRP A 257 -0.86 8.07 10.86
CA TRP A 257 -1.25 7.06 11.84
C TRP A 257 -1.58 5.77 11.15
N LEU A 258 -0.64 4.81 11.15
CA LEU A 258 -0.74 3.50 10.50
C LEU A 258 -0.36 2.39 11.48
N PRO A 259 -1.24 2.03 12.41
CA PRO A 259 -0.89 1.11 13.50
C PRO A 259 -0.65 -0.33 13.02
N ASP A 260 -1.36 -0.78 11.97
CA ASP A 260 -1.38 -2.19 11.53
C ASP A 260 -0.89 -2.44 10.10
N VAL A 261 -0.30 -1.48 9.41
CA VAL A 261 0.17 -1.64 8.02
C VAL A 261 1.44 -2.49 7.93
N PHE A 262 1.57 -3.30 6.87
CA PHE A 262 2.48 -4.44 6.75
C PHE A 262 3.88 -4.08 6.21
N GLY A 263 4.46 -3.03 6.74
CA GLY A 263 5.76 -2.50 6.33
C GLY A 263 5.67 -1.25 5.48
N TYR A 264 6.78 -0.51 5.38
CA TYR A 264 6.78 0.84 4.83
C TYR A 264 7.95 1.07 3.91
N SER A 265 7.65 1.56 2.70
CA SER A 265 8.64 1.91 1.68
C SER A 265 9.58 3.02 2.12
N TRP A 266 10.84 2.93 1.70
CA TRP A 266 11.85 3.97 1.95
C TRP A 266 11.52 5.34 1.30
N ALA A 267 10.60 5.37 0.34
CA ALA A 267 10.12 6.62 -0.27
C ALA A 267 9.10 7.40 0.60
N LEU A 268 8.49 6.74 1.60
CA LEU A 268 7.36 7.30 2.35
C LEU A 268 7.71 8.57 3.16
N PRO A 269 8.89 8.73 3.80
CA PRO A 269 9.23 9.95 4.55
C PRO A 269 9.11 11.24 3.72
N GLN A 270 9.55 11.22 2.46
CA GLN A 270 9.40 12.36 1.57
C GLN A 270 7.93 12.66 1.26
N ILE A 271 7.13 11.62 0.98
CA ILE A 271 5.71 11.77 0.69
C ILE A 271 5.00 12.36 1.91
N ILE A 272 5.28 11.88 3.13
CA ILE A 272 4.77 12.41 4.40
C ILE A 272 5.05 13.92 4.50
N LYS A 273 6.32 14.31 4.41
CA LYS A 273 6.72 15.72 4.59
C LYS A 273 6.15 16.63 3.50
N LYS A 274 6.21 16.20 2.24
CA LYS A 274 5.66 16.99 1.11
C LYS A 274 4.13 17.02 1.07
N SER A 275 3.46 16.15 1.85
CA SER A 275 2.02 16.20 2.11
C SER A 275 1.66 17.07 3.34
N GLY A 276 2.62 17.77 3.92
CA GLY A 276 2.41 18.66 5.07
C GLY A 276 2.32 17.94 6.42
N MET A 277 2.64 16.64 6.49
CA MET A 277 2.66 15.88 7.73
C MET A 277 4.00 16.05 8.45
N LYS A 278 4.03 15.89 9.77
CA LYS A 278 5.23 16.09 10.59
C LYS A 278 5.73 14.80 11.23
N TYR A 279 4.82 13.90 11.61
CA TYR A 279 5.07 12.76 12.46
C TYR A 279 4.57 11.46 11.86
N PHE A 280 5.17 10.35 12.28
CA PHE A 280 4.73 9.01 11.90
C PHE A 280 4.59 8.09 13.10
N MET A 281 3.48 7.34 13.15
CA MET A 281 3.19 6.36 14.20
C MET A 281 2.83 4.99 13.62
N THR A 282 3.39 3.95 14.22
CA THR A 282 2.99 2.55 14.01
C THR A 282 3.30 1.68 15.23
N THR A 283 2.80 0.45 15.23
CA THR A 283 3.13 -0.63 16.18
C THR A 283 3.63 -1.88 15.45
N LYS A 284 3.22 -2.04 14.18
CA LYS A 284 3.29 -3.32 13.44
C LYS A 284 4.69 -3.86 13.21
N ILE A 285 5.69 -3.00 13.09
CA ILE A 285 7.09 -3.43 12.83
C ILE A 285 7.69 -4.27 13.97
N SER A 286 7.08 -4.26 15.15
CA SER A 286 7.45 -5.18 16.24
C SER A 286 7.14 -6.66 15.94
N TRP A 287 6.25 -6.93 14.96
CA TRP A 287 5.83 -8.28 14.55
C TRP A 287 6.87 -8.90 13.62
N SER A 288 8.04 -9.20 14.15
CA SER A 288 9.19 -9.70 13.40
C SER A 288 9.67 -11.05 13.93
N GLN A 289 10.11 -11.90 13.02
CA GLN A 289 10.54 -13.28 13.26
C GLN A 289 11.99 -13.36 13.77
N PHE A 290 12.89 -12.59 13.14
CA PHE A 290 14.33 -12.66 13.40
C PHE A 290 14.88 -11.37 13.98
N ASN A 291 14.39 -10.20 13.54
CA ASN A 291 14.97 -8.92 13.89
C ASN A 291 13.88 -7.93 14.28
N ARG A 292 14.03 -7.36 15.46
CA ARG A 292 13.21 -6.24 15.92
C ARG A 292 14.01 -4.96 15.77
N PRO A 293 13.42 -3.88 15.27
CA PRO A 293 14.07 -2.57 15.28
C PRO A 293 14.53 -2.19 16.69
N GLU A 294 15.74 -1.63 16.79
CA GLU A 294 16.34 -1.23 18.07
C GLU A 294 15.78 0.10 18.59
N TYR A 295 15.01 0.82 17.77
CA TYR A 295 14.52 2.15 18.08
C TYR A 295 12.99 2.20 18.09
N ASP A 296 12.42 2.80 19.13
CA ASP A 296 10.99 3.08 19.23
C ASP A 296 10.69 4.56 18.98
N THR A 297 11.66 5.47 19.29
CA THR A 297 11.59 6.88 18.93
C THR A 297 12.86 7.27 18.18
N PHE A 298 12.70 7.72 16.92
CA PHE A 298 13.82 7.99 16.02
C PHE A 298 13.42 8.94 14.87
N LYS A 299 14.41 9.45 14.14
CA LYS A 299 14.21 10.08 12.83
C LYS A 299 14.23 9.00 11.75
N TRP A 300 13.13 8.82 11.07
CA TRP A 300 13.08 7.96 9.90
C TRP A 300 13.50 8.75 8.67
N ARG A 301 14.62 8.34 8.05
CA ARG A 301 15.20 9.01 6.90
C ARG A 301 14.78 8.30 5.62
N GLY A 302 14.17 9.05 4.69
CA GLY A 302 13.78 8.60 3.37
C GLY A 302 14.95 8.52 2.38
N ILE A 303 14.70 7.93 1.24
CA ILE A 303 15.69 7.71 0.17
C ILE A 303 16.28 9.01 -0.39
N ASP A 304 15.53 10.11 -0.33
CA ASP A 304 15.95 11.47 -0.72
C ASP A 304 16.67 12.24 0.40
N GLY A 305 16.77 11.65 1.60
CA GLY A 305 17.35 12.25 2.79
C GLY A 305 16.36 13.03 3.68
N THR A 306 15.07 13.08 3.33
CA THR A 306 14.03 13.70 4.18
C THR A 306 13.84 12.92 5.47
N GLU A 307 13.74 13.62 6.62
CA GLU A 307 13.56 13.00 7.94
C GLU A 307 12.17 13.28 8.52
N VAL A 308 11.57 12.25 9.13
CA VAL A 308 10.29 12.31 9.84
C VAL A 308 10.48 11.79 11.25
N LEU A 309 10.03 12.54 12.27
CA LEU A 309 10.02 12.05 13.64
C LEU A 309 9.01 10.90 13.73
N THR A 310 9.51 9.75 14.16
CA THR A 310 8.77 8.48 14.23
C THR A 310 8.71 7.99 15.66
N HIS A 311 7.54 7.52 16.08
CA HIS A 311 7.36 6.88 17.38
C HIS A 311 6.54 5.60 17.24
N PHE A 312 7.08 4.47 17.73
CA PHE A 312 6.37 3.22 17.88
C PHE A 312 5.69 3.15 19.24
N ILE A 313 4.40 2.91 19.27
CA ILE A 313 3.70 2.61 20.53
C ILE A 313 4.17 1.25 21.01
N THR A 314 4.70 1.19 22.24
CA THR A 314 5.36 0.00 22.80
C THR A 314 4.48 -0.81 23.75
N THR A 315 3.17 -0.60 23.69
CA THR A 315 2.19 -1.33 24.48
C THR A 315 2.26 -2.83 24.17
N PRO A 316 2.47 -3.73 25.14
CA PRO A 316 2.54 -5.15 24.88
C PRO A 316 1.20 -5.73 24.42
N GLU A 317 1.23 -6.67 23.49
CA GLU A 317 0.08 -7.48 23.13
C GLU A 317 -0.20 -8.48 24.26
N VAL A 318 -1.31 -8.28 24.97
CA VAL A 318 -1.69 -9.12 26.09
C VAL A 318 -2.22 -10.48 25.60
N ASN A 319 -1.83 -11.55 26.25
CA ASN A 319 -2.14 -12.94 25.90
C ASN A 319 -1.42 -13.47 24.63
N ASN A 320 -0.31 -12.88 24.26
CA ASN A 320 0.58 -13.41 23.24
C ASN A 320 1.92 -13.80 23.91
N ASP A 321 2.46 -14.98 23.57
CA ASP A 321 3.77 -15.44 24.06
C ASP A 321 4.94 -14.69 23.40
N GLU A 322 4.66 -13.95 22.33
CA GLU A 322 5.64 -13.17 21.58
C GLU A 322 5.67 -11.71 22.05
N PRO A 323 6.83 -11.05 22.00
CA PRO A 323 7.00 -9.67 22.48
C PRO A 323 6.48 -8.63 21.46
N PHE A 324 5.27 -8.83 20.95
CA PHE A 324 4.64 -7.91 19.99
C PHE A 324 4.06 -6.69 20.69
N TYR A 325 4.09 -5.56 19.98
CA TYR A 325 3.37 -4.36 20.36
C TYR A 325 1.98 -4.33 19.75
N THR A 326 1.07 -3.63 20.42
CA THR A 326 -0.31 -3.53 19.98
C THR A 326 -0.84 -2.09 19.96
N TYR A 327 -1.76 -1.85 19.06
CA TYR A 327 -2.64 -0.69 19.02
C TYR A 327 -3.99 -0.94 19.75
N ASN A 328 -4.17 -2.16 20.27
CA ASN A 328 -5.35 -2.62 21.03
C ASN A 328 -5.09 -2.58 22.55
N GLY A 329 -4.48 -1.50 23.04
CA GLY A 329 -4.14 -1.36 24.45
C GLY A 329 -5.35 -1.48 25.36
N LEU A 330 -5.20 -2.14 26.53
CA LEU A 330 -6.29 -2.35 27.50
C LEU A 330 -6.42 -1.23 28.53
N LEU A 331 -5.50 -0.29 28.61
CA LEU A 331 -5.39 0.74 29.66
C LEU A 331 -5.56 0.15 31.08
N ASN A 332 -4.78 -0.86 31.38
CA ASN A 332 -4.67 -1.52 32.68
C ASN A 332 -3.22 -1.41 33.22
N PRO A 333 -2.95 -1.77 34.49
CA PRO A 333 -1.60 -1.70 35.05
C PRO A 333 -0.54 -2.44 34.25
N GLU A 334 -0.85 -3.60 33.68
CA GLU A 334 0.06 -4.42 32.87
C GLU A 334 0.46 -3.71 31.58
N SER A 335 -0.50 -3.16 30.83
CA SER A 335 -0.22 -2.42 29.61
C SER A 335 0.58 -1.15 29.87
N VAL A 336 0.25 -0.41 30.93
CA VAL A 336 0.93 0.83 31.32
C VAL A 336 2.38 0.56 31.71
N LYS A 337 2.62 -0.40 32.61
CA LYS A 337 3.99 -0.79 33.00
C LYS A 337 4.77 -1.40 31.82
N GLY A 338 4.14 -2.30 31.08
CA GLY A 338 4.76 -2.99 29.95
C GLY A 338 5.17 -2.04 28.82
N SER A 339 4.39 -0.96 28.56
CA SER A 339 4.78 0.06 27.60
C SER A 339 6.12 0.71 27.96
N TRP A 340 6.31 1.03 29.22
CA TRP A 340 7.59 1.59 29.69
C TRP A 340 8.71 0.54 29.71
N ASP A 341 8.43 -0.67 30.16
CA ASP A 341 9.43 -1.74 30.23
C ASP A 341 9.99 -2.05 28.83
N ASN A 342 9.16 -2.06 27.81
CA ASN A 342 9.52 -2.32 26.42
C ASN A 342 10.27 -1.18 25.74
N TYR A 343 10.01 0.06 26.12
CA TYR A 343 10.55 1.26 25.46
C TYR A 343 12.08 1.33 25.57
N GLN A 344 12.77 1.65 24.46
CA GLN A 344 14.23 1.57 24.38
C GLN A 344 14.92 2.93 24.69
N GLN A 345 14.41 4.05 24.19
CA GLN A 345 15.09 5.35 24.26
C GLN A 345 14.81 6.11 25.56
N LYS A 346 14.92 5.43 26.72
CA LYS A 346 14.63 5.97 28.07
C LYS A 346 15.51 7.15 28.48
N GLU A 347 16.72 7.26 27.90
CA GLU A 347 17.62 8.37 28.17
C GLU A 347 17.13 9.73 27.61
N ILE A 348 16.38 9.68 26.50
CA ILE A 348 15.96 10.91 25.82
C ILE A 348 14.49 11.24 26.03
N ASN A 349 13.66 10.25 26.40
CA ASN A 349 12.22 10.43 26.54
C ASN A 349 11.67 9.59 27.70
N ASP A 350 10.89 10.22 28.56
CA ASP A 350 10.19 9.66 29.71
C ASP A 350 8.68 9.78 29.61
N GLN A 351 8.16 10.14 28.43
CA GLN A 351 6.74 10.24 28.16
C GLN A 351 6.36 9.38 26.95
N LEU A 352 5.38 8.50 27.12
CA LEU A 352 4.94 7.56 26.09
C LEU A 352 3.47 7.78 25.75
N LEU A 353 3.03 7.18 24.65
CA LEU A 353 1.65 7.16 24.18
C LEU A 353 1.09 5.73 24.30
N ILE A 354 -0.13 5.60 24.81
CA ILE A 354 -0.94 4.38 24.70
C ILE A 354 -2.20 4.70 23.91
N ALA A 355 -2.41 4.00 22.81
CA ALA A 355 -3.71 3.91 22.13
C ALA A 355 -4.49 2.75 22.76
N TYR A 356 -5.64 3.04 23.39
CA TYR A 356 -6.41 2.00 24.07
C TYR A 356 -7.82 1.86 23.54
N GLY A 357 -8.29 0.61 23.47
CA GLY A 357 -9.58 0.24 22.96
C GLY A 357 -9.52 -1.02 22.10
N TRP A 358 -10.59 -1.75 21.99
CA TRP A 358 -10.69 -2.93 21.15
C TRP A 358 -10.75 -2.53 19.67
N GLY A 359 -9.70 -2.85 18.91
CA GLY A 359 -9.62 -2.68 17.47
C GLY A 359 -10.14 -3.88 16.70
N ASP A 360 -9.77 -3.94 15.41
CA ASP A 360 -10.18 -4.96 14.46
C ASP A 360 -11.70 -5.20 14.46
N GLY A 361 -12.48 -4.12 14.63
CA GLY A 361 -13.94 -4.19 14.76
C GLY A 361 -14.47 -4.55 16.16
N GLY A 362 -13.62 -4.55 17.17
CA GLY A 362 -13.97 -4.89 18.57
C GLY A 362 -14.75 -3.82 19.35
N GLY A 363 -15.04 -2.66 18.74
CA GLY A 363 -15.96 -1.64 19.29
C GLY A 363 -15.29 -0.50 20.08
N GLY A 364 -13.96 -0.44 20.13
CA GLY A 364 -13.20 0.63 20.77
C GLY A 364 -13.09 0.55 22.31
N PRO A 365 -12.85 1.69 22.97
CA PRO A 365 -12.67 1.76 24.42
C PRO A 365 -13.89 1.28 25.21
N THR A 366 -13.62 0.73 26.39
CA THR A 366 -14.67 0.33 27.35
C THR A 366 -14.67 1.24 28.58
N ARG A 367 -15.78 1.24 29.31
CA ARG A 367 -15.87 1.93 30.62
C ARG A 367 -14.80 1.44 31.59
N GLU A 368 -14.55 0.13 31.60
CA GLU A 368 -13.55 -0.48 32.48
C GLU A 368 -12.13 0.05 32.21
N MET A 369 -11.75 0.23 30.94
CA MET A 369 -10.45 0.82 30.56
C MET A 369 -10.33 2.27 31.08
N ILE A 370 -11.35 3.10 30.88
CA ILE A 370 -11.35 4.50 31.31
C ILE A 370 -11.30 4.58 32.86
N GLU A 371 -12.12 3.77 33.55
CA GLU A 371 -12.10 3.71 35.01
C GLU A 371 -10.75 3.23 35.54
N SER A 372 -10.15 2.19 34.97
CA SER A 372 -8.83 1.71 35.34
C SER A 372 -7.76 2.82 35.18
N GLY A 373 -7.77 3.53 34.06
CA GLY A 373 -6.88 4.68 33.84
C GLY A 373 -7.03 5.74 34.92
N LYS A 374 -8.28 6.12 35.28
CA LYS A 374 -8.57 7.09 36.36
C LYS A 374 -8.12 6.59 37.74
N LYS A 375 -8.20 5.28 37.99
CA LYS A 375 -7.74 4.71 39.28
C LYS A 375 -6.21 4.64 39.34
N MET A 376 -5.53 4.36 38.23
CA MET A 376 -4.05 4.37 38.18
C MET A 376 -3.47 5.75 38.55
N GLN A 377 -4.15 6.85 38.21
CA GLN A 377 -3.75 8.21 38.66
C GLN A 377 -3.67 8.36 40.19
N GLN A 378 -4.32 7.50 40.97
CA GLN A 378 -4.35 7.52 42.42
C GLN A 378 -3.39 6.52 43.07
N ILE A 379 -2.75 5.65 42.24
CA ILE A 379 -1.93 4.51 42.73
C ILE A 379 -0.45 4.85 42.52
N PRO A 380 0.35 5.02 43.57
CA PRO A 380 1.79 5.27 43.42
C PRO A 380 2.55 4.01 42.98
N GLY A 381 3.64 4.19 42.26
CA GLY A 381 4.57 3.11 41.88
C GLY A 381 4.35 2.52 40.47
N LEU A 382 3.42 3.06 39.70
CA LEU A 382 3.28 2.83 38.25
C LEU A 382 3.56 4.12 37.48
N PRO A 383 3.84 4.07 36.17
CA PRO A 383 3.87 5.25 35.34
C PRO A 383 2.62 6.11 35.50
N GLU A 384 2.79 7.42 35.49
CA GLU A 384 1.69 8.37 35.68
C GLU A 384 0.82 8.41 34.42
N VAL A 385 -0.47 8.09 34.54
CA VAL A 385 -1.42 8.08 33.40
C VAL A 385 -2.09 9.45 33.28
N GLU A 386 -2.01 10.05 32.09
CA GLU A 386 -2.72 11.29 31.72
C GLU A 386 -3.62 11.00 30.51
N PHE A 387 -4.90 11.43 30.53
CA PHE A 387 -5.74 11.39 29.34
C PHE A 387 -5.39 12.58 28.45
N GLY A 388 -5.21 12.36 27.14
CA GLY A 388 -4.80 13.42 26.23
C GLY A 388 -4.96 13.03 24.76
N GLY A 389 -4.67 13.97 23.86
CA GLY A 389 -4.71 13.78 22.41
C GLY A 389 -3.37 13.29 21.83
N ALA A 390 -3.43 12.67 20.67
CA ALA A 390 -2.24 12.19 19.96
C ALA A 390 -1.41 13.36 19.41
N GLU A 391 -2.06 14.39 18.86
CA GLU A 391 -1.39 15.58 18.33
C GLU A 391 -0.56 16.29 19.42
N GLU A 392 -1.17 16.56 20.57
CA GLU A 392 -0.49 17.18 21.71
C GLU A 392 0.70 16.34 22.21
N TYR A 393 0.53 15.02 22.23
CA TYR A 393 1.62 14.11 22.60
C TYR A 393 2.81 14.24 21.64
N PHE A 394 2.58 14.21 20.31
CA PHE A 394 3.66 14.32 19.33
C PHE A 394 4.33 15.69 19.33
N GLU A 395 3.60 16.76 19.57
CA GLU A 395 4.19 18.09 19.74
C GLU A 395 5.12 18.14 20.97
N LYS A 396 4.69 17.59 22.10
CA LYS A 396 5.52 17.48 23.32
C LYS A 396 6.72 16.58 23.09
N LEU A 397 6.54 15.45 22.39
CA LEU A 397 7.64 14.55 22.03
C LEU A 397 8.66 15.27 21.16
N ALA A 398 8.24 15.95 20.09
CA ALA A 398 9.13 16.70 19.21
C ALA A 398 9.94 17.76 19.98
N ALA A 399 9.26 18.58 20.79
CA ALA A 399 9.91 19.59 21.61
C ALA A 399 10.96 19.03 22.59
N ARG A 400 10.78 17.77 23.00
CA ARG A 400 11.69 17.07 23.95
C ARG A 400 12.89 16.45 23.27
N VAL A 401 12.72 15.84 22.08
CA VAL A 401 13.75 14.95 21.51
C VAL A 401 14.37 15.45 20.19
N GLU A 402 13.70 16.31 19.42
CA GLU A 402 14.09 16.60 18.04
C GLU A 402 15.47 17.27 17.90
N GLU A 403 15.85 18.09 18.91
CA GLU A 403 17.14 18.77 18.98
C GLU A 403 18.23 17.96 19.72
N LYS A 404 17.89 16.78 20.26
CA LYS A 404 18.87 15.95 20.99
C LYS A 404 19.76 15.19 20.01
N PRO A 405 21.10 15.27 20.14
CA PRO A 405 22.03 14.55 19.28
C PRO A 405 21.95 13.03 19.46
N GLU A 406 21.41 12.57 20.58
CA GLU A 406 21.22 11.14 20.90
C GLU A 406 20.00 10.52 20.20
N LEU A 407 19.14 11.33 19.56
CA LEU A 407 17.99 10.82 18.82
C LEU A 407 18.49 10.01 17.62
N PRO A 408 18.25 8.68 17.59
CA PRO A 408 18.77 7.83 16.52
C PRO A 408 18.11 8.11 15.17
N VAL A 409 18.78 7.67 14.10
CA VAL A 409 18.29 7.77 12.73
C VAL A 409 18.18 6.36 12.14
N TRP A 410 16.99 6.01 11.62
CA TRP A 410 16.80 4.84 10.78
C TRP A 410 16.78 5.27 9.32
N ASP A 411 17.74 4.81 8.52
CA ASP A 411 17.89 5.14 7.10
C ASP A 411 17.62 3.88 6.27
N GLY A 412 16.42 3.76 5.70
CA GLY A 412 16.01 2.56 4.98
C GLY A 412 14.51 2.28 5.04
N GLU A 413 14.10 1.19 4.39
CA GLU A 413 12.73 0.67 4.50
C GLU A 413 12.45 0.12 5.91
N LEU A 414 11.21 0.19 6.34
CA LEU A 414 10.73 -0.50 7.54
C LEU A 414 10.08 -1.82 7.09
N TYR A 415 10.91 -2.86 7.01
CA TYR A 415 10.52 -4.18 6.52
C TYR A 415 9.82 -4.99 7.62
N LEU A 416 8.69 -5.61 7.29
CA LEU A 416 7.94 -6.48 8.20
C LEU A 416 8.17 -7.95 7.84
N GLU A 417 8.72 -8.74 8.76
CA GLU A 417 9.17 -10.10 8.47
C GLU A 417 8.04 -11.12 8.33
N TYR A 418 6.99 -11.06 9.15
CA TYR A 418 5.89 -12.05 9.14
C TYR A 418 4.82 -11.82 8.06
N HIS A 419 5.06 -10.93 7.09
CA HIS A 419 4.05 -10.58 6.09
C HIS A 419 4.56 -10.65 4.64
N ARG A 420 5.50 -11.55 4.35
CA ARG A 420 6.13 -11.73 3.02
C ARG A 420 5.17 -12.26 1.95
N GLY A 421 4.16 -13.04 2.36
CA GLY A 421 3.15 -13.58 1.47
C GLY A 421 2.22 -12.51 0.88
N THR A 422 2.11 -11.37 1.55
CA THR A 422 1.26 -10.24 1.12
C THR A 422 1.68 -9.64 -0.22
N TYR A 423 2.92 -9.84 -0.63
CA TYR A 423 3.39 -9.40 -1.96
C TYR A 423 2.79 -10.22 -3.11
N THR A 424 2.19 -11.38 -2.81
CA THR A 424 1.69 -12.29 -3.84
C THR A 424 0.25 -12.75 -3.63
N SER A 425 -0.20 -12.99 -2.39
CA SER A 425 -1.55 -13.51 -2.05
C SER A 425 -2.65 -12.73 -2.76
N GLN A 426 -3.64 -13.43 -3.34
CA GLN A 426 -4.75 -12.86 -4.11
C GLN A 426 -4.25 -12.04 -5.33
N ALA A 427 -3.61 -12.69 -6.27
CA ALA A 427 -2.95 -12.06 -7.42
C ALA A 427 -3.88 -11.18 -8.27
N GLU A 428 -5.19 -11.48 -8.31
CA GLU A 428 -6.16 -10.70 -9.09
C GLU A 428 -6.34 -9.27 -8.55
N ILE A 429 -6.40 -9.06 -7.24
CA ILE A 429 -6.53 -7.72 -6.66
C ILE A 429 -5.30 -6.86 -7.01
N LYS A 430 -4.11 -7.43 -6.98
CA LYS A 430 -2.85 -6.75 -7.34
C LYS A 430 -2.81 -6.35 -8.81
N LYS A 431 -3.27 -7.25 -9.70
CA LYS A 431 -3.41 -6.97 -11.13
C LYS A 431 -4.43 -5.84 -11.38
N ASN A 432 -5.58 -5.90 -10.71
CA ASN A 432 -6.60 -4.88 -10.85
C ASN A 432 -6.12 -3.53 -10.31
N ASN A 433 -5.40 -3.50 -9.19
CA ASN A 433 -4.78 -2.29 -8.67
C ASN A 433 -3.84 -1.65 -9.70
N ARG A 434 -2.82 -2.40 -10.20
CA ARG A 434 -1.85 -1.89 -11.20
C ARG A 434 -2.55 -1.35 -12.45
N ARG A 435 -3.55 -2.09 -12.97
CA ARG A 435 -4.32 -1.65 -14.13
C ARG A 435 -5.15 -0.40 -13.88
N ALA A 436 -5.73 -0.26 -12.68
CA ALA A 436 -6.53 0.92 -12.33
C ALA A 436 -5.64 2.16 -12.19
N GLU A 437 -4.48 2.05 -11.55
CA GLU A 437 -3.48 3.11 -11.46
C GLU A 437 -3.09 3.62 -12.85
N ILE A 438 -2.73 2.72 -13.76
CA ILE A 438 -2.35 3.05 -15.15
C ILE A 438 -3.53 3.67 -15.91
N MET A 439 -4.73 3.14 -15.75
CA MET A 439 -5.90 3.60 -16.48
C MET A 439 -6.38 4.99 -16.01
N LEU A 440 -6.25 5.28 -14.72
CA LEU A 440 -6.48 6.61 -14.16
C LEU A 440 -5.46 7.61 -14.71
N HIS A 441 -4.16 7.24 -14.69
CA HIS A 441 -3.10 8.06 -15.29
C HIS A 441 -3.42 8.40 -16.75
N ASP A 442 -3.69 7.40 -17.60
CA ASP A 442 -3.98 7.60 -19.02
C ASP A 442 -5.25 8.47 -19.21
N THR A 443 -6.27 8.25 -18.38
CA THR A 443 -7.53 9.00 -18.47
C THR A 443 -7.33 10.45 -18.07
N GLU A 444 -6.65 10.73 -16.97
CA GLU A 444 -6.36 12.10 -16.52
C GLU A 444 -5.55 12.86 -17.57
N LEU A 445 -4.50 12.23 -18.11
CA LEU A 445 -3.64 12.80 -19.15
C LEU A 445 -4.45 13.17 -20.40
N PHE A 446 -5.13 12.22 -21.02
CA PHE A 446 -5.80 12.44 -22.29
C PHE A 446 -7.11 13.26 -22.15
N ARG A 447 -7.78 13.23 -20.98
CA ARG A 447 -8.91 14.14 -20.72
C ARG A 447 -8.44 15.57 -20.53
N SER A 448 -7.26 15.80 -19.93
CA SER A 448 -6.65 17.15 -19.85
C SER A 448 -6.36 17.69 -21.26
N PHE A 449 -5.82 16.90 -22.15
CA PHE A 449 -5.57 17.32 -23.52
C PHE A 449 -6.84 17.47 -24.37
N ALA A 450 -7.84 16.61 -24.18
CA ALA A 450 -9.13 16.72 -24.87
C ALA A 450 -9.89 17.99 -24.47
N GLU A 451 -9.77 18.43 -23.20
CA GLU A 451 -10.32 19.71 -22.76
C GLU A 451 -9.69 20.89 -23.53
N GLN A 452 -8.37 20.88 -23.70
CA GLN A 452 -7.63 21.94 -24.35
C GLN A 452 -7.78 21.96 -25.87
N THR A 453 -7.75 20.80 -26.51
CA THR A 453 -7.74 20.69 -27.97
C THR A 453 -9.14 20.62 -28.56
N ALA A 454 -10.11 20.08 -27.85
CA ALA A 454 -11.46 19.82 -28.37
C ALA A 454 -12.59 20.41 -27.50
N GLY A 455 -12.26 21.11 -26.40
CA GLY A 455 -13.24 21.70 -25.48
C GLY A 455 -14.09 20.67 -24.73
N LEU A 456 -13.61 19.41 -24.62
CA LEU A 456 -14.30 18.37 -23.87
C LEU A 456 -14.02 18.53 -22.37
N SER A 457 -15.03 18.91 -21.59
CA SER A 457 -14.87 19.18 -20.15
C SER A 457 -14.23 18.01 -19.40
N TYR A 458 -13.28 18.33 -18.50
CA TYR A 458 -12.60 17.35 -17.66
C TYR A 458 -13.58 16.74 -16.63
N PRO A 459 -13.68 15.42 -16.49
CA PRO A 459 -14.72 14.76 -15.69
C PRO A 459 -14.33 14.66 -14.20
N VAL A 460 -14.16 15.78 -13.50
CA VAL A 460 -13.65 15.87 -12.12
C VAL A 460 -14.34 14.89 -11.18
N GLN A 461 -15.67 14.93 -11.09
CA GLN A 461 -16.42 14.09 -10.14
C GLN A 461 -16.27 12.59 -10.40
N LYS A 462 -16.27 12.19 -11.69
CA LYS A 462 -16.09 10.78 -12.05
C LYS A 462 -14.70 10.28 -11.71
N LEU A 463 -13.68 11.05 -12.03
CA LEU A 463 -12.29 10.70 -11.70
C LEU A 463 -12.09 10.64 -10.18
N GLN A 464 -12.63 11.59 -9.43
CA GLN A 464 -12.60 11.56 -7.98
C GLN A 464 -13.26 10.30 -7.42
N SER A 465 -14.47 9.93 -7.91
CA SER A 465 -15.15 8.71 -7.46
C SER A 465 -14.35 7.44 -7.79
N ASN A 466 -13.74 7.39 -8.97
CA ASN A 466 -12.89 6.24 -9.35
C ASN A 466 -11.60 6.17 -8.54
N TRP A 467 -10.96 7.30 -8.21
CA TRP A 467 -9.86 7.35 -7.26
C TRP A 467 -10.28 6.83 -5.89
N GLU A 468 -11.40 7.27 -5.33
CA GLU A 468 -11.87 6.79 -4.02
C GLU A 468 -12.13 5.26 -4.01
N ILE A 469 -12.64 4.69 -5.10
CA ILE A 469 -12.78 3.22 -5.24
C ILE A 469 -11.41 2.55 -5.19
N LEU A 470 -10.44 3.03 -5.97
CA LEU A 470 -9.08 2.49 -5.98
C LEU A 470 -8.43 2.62 -4.60
N LEU A 471 -8.42 3.83 -4.02
CA LEU A 471 -7.79 4.13 -2.74
C LEU A 471 -8.36 3.27 -1.60
N LYS A 472 -9.68 3.05 -1.57
CA LYS A 472 -10.32 2.16 -0.60
C LYS A 472 -9.84 0.71 -0.76
N ASN A 473 -9.70 0.21 -1.99
CA ASN A 473 -9.21 -1.14 -2.27
C ASN A 473 -7.70 -1.31 -2.02
N GLN A 474 -6.96 -0.23 -1.75
CA GLN A 474 -5.57 -0.25 -1.30
C GLN A 474 -5.43 -0.39 0.23
N PHE A 475 -6.54 -0.55 0.96
CA PHE A 475 -6.53 -0.85 2.39
C PHE A 475 -5.65 -2.07 2.68
N HIS A 476 -4.94 -2.04 3.85
CA HIS A 476 -3.86 -2.98 4.16
C HIS A 476 -4.29 -4.44 4.36
N ASP A 477 -5.58 -4.77 4.45
CA ASP A 477 -6.08 -6.13 4.40
C ASP A 477 -6.80 -6.49 3.09
N ILE A 478 -7.02 -5.52 2.17
CA ILE A 478 -7.60 -5.80 0.85
C ILE A 478 -6.48 -6.05 -0.17
N LEU A 479 -5.66 -5.04 -0.47
CA LEU A 479 -4.60 -5.16 -1.47
C LEU A 479 -3.57 -6.27 -1.15
N PRO A 480 -3.12 -6.45 0.10
CA PRO A 480 -2.21 -7.55 0.47
C PRO A 480 -2.75 -8.96 0.28
N GLY A 481 -4.04 -9.14 0.22
CA GLY A 481 -4.62 -10.46 0.00
C GLY A 481 -5.02 -11.21 1.27
N SER A 482 -5.22 -10.50 2.39
CA SER A 482 -5.43 -11.07 3.73
C SER A 482 -6.88 -11.05 4.23
N SER A 483 -7.84 -10.80 3.35
CA SER A 483 -9.29 -10.80 3.63
C SER A 483 -9.96 -12.12 3.25
N ILE A 484 -11.24 -12.26 3.66
CA ILE A 484 -12.10 -13.38 3.25
C ILE A 484 -12.51 -13.27 1.78
N LYS A 485 -12.90 -14.39 1.18
CA LYS A 485 -13.31 -14.53 -0.23
C LYS A 485 -14.33 -13.47 -0.68
N GLU A 486 -15.32 -13.19 0.14
CA GLU A 486 -16.41 -12.26 -0.18
C GLU A 486 -15.92 -10.82 -0.37
N VAL A 487 -14.83 -10.44 0.30
CA VAL A 487 -14.20 -9.13 0.12
C VAL A 487 -13.62 -9.02 -1.29
N TYR A 488 -12.97 -10.06 -1.80
CA TYR A 488 -12.43 -10.08 -3.17
C TYR A 488 -13.52 -10.13 -4.24
N GLN A 489 -14.65 -10.76 -3.94
CA GLN A 489 -15.83 -10.70 -4.82
C GLN A 489 -16.40 -9.27 -4.91
N ASP A 490 -16.48 -8.57 -3.79
CA ASP A 490 -16.92 -7.17 -3.74
C ASP A 490 -15.92 -6.27 -4.48
N SER A 491 -14.64 -6.42 -4.21
CA SER A 491 -13.56 -5.70 -4.87
C SER A 491 -13.56 -5.92 -6.39
N ALA A 492 -13.68 -7.16 -6.85
CA ALA A 492 -13.74 -7.48 -8.28
C ALA A 492 -14.96 -6.84 -8.96
N ARG A 493 -16.10 -6.69 -8.28
CA ARG A 493 -17.26 -5.96 -8.80
C ARG A 493 -16.95 -4.47 -8.94
N GLU A 494 -16.40 -3.84 -7.91
CA GLU A 494 -16.02 -2.43 -7.91
C GLU A 494 -15.00 -2.11 -9.01
N PHE A 495 -13.98 -2.95 -9.19
CA PHE A 495 -13.01 -2.76 -10.28
C PHE A 495 -13.63 -2.94 -11.67
N ARG A 496 -14.60 -3.84 -11.84
CA ARG A 496 -15.32 -3.95 -13.13
C ARG A 496 -16.09 -2.66 -13.47
N GLU A 497 -16.75 -2.07 -12.48
CA GLU A 497 -17.46 -0.80 -12.63
C GLU A 497 -16.50 0.36 -12.93
N LEU A 498 -15.41 0.48 -12.18
CA LEU A 498 -14.33 1.44 -12.39
C LEU A 498 -13.75 1.33 -13.81
N PHE A 499 -13.38 0.13 -14.24
CA PHE A 499 -12.83 -0.08 -15.58
C PHE A 499 -13.84 0.20 -16.71
N ALA A 500 -15.12 -0.03 -16.48
CA ALA A 500 -16.15 0.30 -17.47
C ALA A 500 -16.29 1.82 -17.65
N GLU A 501 -16.31 2.56 -16.54
CA GLU A 501 -16.40 4.04 -16.57
C GLU A 501 -15.12 4.65 -17.15
N LEU A 502 -13.94 4.26 -16.67
CA LEU A 502 -12.67 4.81 -17.15
C LEU A 502 -12.42 4.49 -18.65
N ARG A 503 -12.82 3.31 -19.13
CA ARG A 503 -12.75 3.02 -20.58
C ARG A 503 -13.59 3.99 -21.39
N GLY A 504 -14.80 4.31 -20.92
CA GLY A 504 -15.67 5.29 -21.59
C GLY A 504 -15.06 6.69 -21.62
N GLU A 505 -14.51 7.14 -20.49
CA GLU A 505 -13.90 8.47 -20.37
C GLU A 505 -12.60 8.57 -21.19
N LEU A 506 -11.74 7.58 -21.14
CA LEU A 506 -10.49 7.52 -21.91
C LEU A 506 -10.79 7.48 -23.41
N GLN A 507 -11.63 6.54 -23.86
CA GLN A 507 -12.00 6.38 -25.27
C GLN A 507 -12.61 7.68 -25.81
N GLY A 508 -13.55 8.30 -25.06
CA GLY A 508 -14.15 9.59 -25.44
C GLY A 508 -13.14 10.72 -25.57
N GLY A 509 -12.13 10.77 -24.69
CA GLY A 509 -11.03 11.73 -24.79
C GLY A 509 -10.18 11.52 -26.03
N LEU A 510 -9.75 10.28 -26.27
CA LEU A 510 -8.95 9.91 -27.44
C LEU A 510 -9.68 10.18 -28.76
N GLU A 511 -10.95 9.84 -28.87
CA GLU A 511 -11.79 10.08 -30.05
C GLU A 511 -11.95 11.58 -30.33
N LYS A 512 -12.12 12.41 -29.28
CA LYS A 512 -12.24 13.86 -29.44
C LYS A 512 -10.93 14.49 -29.91
N ILE A 513 -9.80 14.04 -29.40
CA ILE A 513 -8.48 14.50 -29.88
C ILE A 513 -8.29 14.05 -31.34
N ALA A 514 -8.55 12.78 -31.65
CA ALA A 514 -8.40 12.22 -32.98
C ALA A 514 -9.26 12.95 -34.04
N ALA A 515 -10.45 13.38 -33.63
CA ALA A 515 -11.36 14.15 -34.50
C ALA A 515 -10.86 15.57 -34.84
N GLN A 516 -9.84 16.12 -34.12
CA GLN A 516 -9.24 17.40 -34.46
C GLN A 516 -8.10 17.28 -35.47
N ILE A 517 -7.68 16.09 -35.85
CA ILE A 517 -6.52 15.86 -36.73
C ILE A 517 -6.91 16.13 -38.19
N GLU A 518 -6.11 16.94 -38.90
CA GLU A 518 -6.34 17.34 -40.30
C GLU A 518 -6.29 16.17 -41.31
N GLY A 519 -7.06 16.24 -42.36
CA GLY A 519 -7.05 15.41 -43.58
C GLY A 519 -8.29 14.56 -43.76
N GLU A 520 -8.67 14.33 -45.03
CA GLU A 520 -9.94 13.70 -45.49
C GLU A 520 -9.96 12.20 -45.38
N GLN A 521 -8.80 11.53 -45.33
CA GLN A 521 -8.72 10.07 -45.34
C GLN A 521 -9.06 9.49 -43.97
N LYS A 522 -9.57 8.26 -43.96
CA LYS A 522 -9.71 7.45 -42.73
C LYS A 522 -8.33 7.19 -42.16
N LYS A 523 -8.18 7.36 -40.84
CA LYS A 523 -6.87 7.28 -40.14
C LYS A 523 -6.95 6.36 -38.97
N LEU A 524 -5.84 5.68 -38.70
CA LEU A 524 -5.51 5.08 -37.41
C LEU A 524 -4.65 6.07 -36.63
N VAL A 525 -5.12 6.51 -35.49
CA VAL A 525 -4.38 7.37 -34.58
C VAL A 525 -3.84 6.52 -33.42
N VAL A 526 -2.53 6.55 -33.24
CA VAL A 526 -1.84 5.83 -32.17
C VAL A 526 -1.39 6.82 -31.11
N PHE A 527 -1.73 6.59 -29.86
CA PHE A 527 -1.46 7.46 -28.73
C PHE A 527 -0.42 6.85 -27.80
N ASN A 528 0.47 7.68 -27.32
CA ASN A 528 1.51 7.38 -26.34
C ASN A 528 1.29 8.22 -25.08
N SER A 529 1.04 7.59 -23.94
CA SER A 529 0.88 8.27 -22.65
C SER A 529 2.19 8.52 -21.90
N LEU A 530 3.31 7.93 -22.34
CA LEU A 530 4.60 8.08 -21.69
C LEU A 530 5.33 9.35 -22.13
N PRO A 531 6.13 9.97 -21.24
CA PRO A 531 6.80 11.26 -21.51
C PRO A 531 8.07 11.14 -22.36
N TRP A 532 8.19 10.09 -23.15
CA TRP A 532 9.27 9.91 -24.15
C TRP A 532 8.74 9.34 -25.46
N GLN A 533 9.41 9.64 -26.54
CA GLN A 533 9.11 9.05 -27.85
C GLN A 533 9.41 7.55 -27.81
N ARG A 534 8.51 6.74 -28.33
CA ARG A 534 8.70 5.28 -28.41
C ARG A 534 8.12 4.64 -29.63
N SER A 535 8.57 3.42 -29.88
CA SER A 535 8.01 2.49 -30.86
C SER A 535 7.36 1.33 -30.12
N GLY A 536 6.36 0.67 -30.70
CA GLY A 536 5.72 -0.45 -30.01
C GLY A 536 4.72 -1.20 -30.88
N TYR A 537 4.22 -2.31 -30.35
CA TYR A 537 3.22 -3.12 -31.04
C TYR A 537 1.81 -2.67 -30.68
N ILE A 538 0.97 -2.57 -31.71
CA ILE A 538 -0.48 -2.37 -31.57
C ILE A 538 -1.23 -3.57 -32.15
N GLU A 539 -2.43 -3.81 -31.70
CA GLU A 539 -3.35 -4.75 -32.33
C GLU A 539 -4.26 -3.98 -33.30
N PHE A 540 -4.26 -4.40 -34.58
CA PHE A 540 -5.08 -3.81 -35.60
C PHE A 540 -5.59 -4.89 -36.55
N GLU A 541 -6.92 -4.98 -36.77
CA GLU A 541 -7.58 -6.01 -37.60
C GLU A 541 -7.11 -7.45 -37.25
N GLY A 542 -7.00 -7.75 -35.92
CA GLY A 542 -6.55 -9.05 -35.44
C GLY A 542 -5.06 -9.37 -35.68
N ARG A 543 -4.28 -8.39 -36.13
CA ARG A 543 -2.84 -8.50 -36.35
C ARG A 543 -2.09 -7.57 -35.39
N GLN A 544 -0.93 -8.01 -34.97
CA GLN A 544 -0.02 -7.12 -34.25
C GLN A 544 0.93 -6.46 -35.24
N ILE A 545 0.98 -5.13 -35.22
CA ILE A 545 1.78 -4.30 -36.13
C ILE A 545 2.73 -3.45 -35.33
N MET A 546 4.00 -3.44 -35.75
CA MET A 546 5.01 -2.54 -35.16
C MET A 546 4.80 -1.13 -35.69
N ILE A 547 4.75 -0.17 -34.77
CA ILE A 547 4.59 1.26 -35.08
C ILE A 547 5.76 2.00 -34.49
N ASP A 548 6.36 2.90 -35.28
CA ASP A 548 7.59 3.62 -34.94
C ASP A 548 7.36 5.09 -34.64
N ASP A 549 8.22 5.64 -33.77
CA ASP A 549 8.35 7.07 -33.54
C ASP A 549 7.05 7.77 -33.10
N ILE A 550 6.34 7.18 -32.12
CA ILE A 550 5.17 7.84 -31.54
C ILE A 550 5.65 8.89 -30.53
N PRO A 551 5.28 10.19 -30.70
CA PRO A 551 5.74 11.26 -29.85
C PRO A 551 5.44 11.07 -28.37
N ALA A 552 6.27 11.68 -27.54
CA ALA A 552 6.08 11.76 -26.08
C ALA A 552 4.74 12.38 -25.71
N SER A 553 4.03 11.81 -24.73
CA SER A 553 2.73 12.33 -24.27
C SER A 553 1.87 12.87 -25.41
N GLY A 554 1.70 12.06 -26.47
CA GLY A 554 1.16 12.56 -27.72
C GLY A 554 0.58 11.49 -28.63
N TYR A 555 0.51 11.80 -29.92
CA TYR A 555 -0.05 10.88 -30.91
C TYR A 555 0.64 10.99 -32.29
N LYS A 556 0.41 9.94 -33.09
CA LYS A 556 0.73 9.89 -34.52
C LYS A 556 -0.39 9.24 -35.29
N ALA A 557 -0.81 9.88 -36.41
CA ALA A 557 -1.86 9.40 -37.27
C ALA A 557 -1.29 8.75 -38.54
N TYR A 558 -1.90 7.65 -38.97
CA TYR A 558 -1.54 6.90 -40.14
C TYR A 558 -2.75 6.78 -41.07
N ASN A 559 -2.61 7.07 -42.36
CA ASN A 559 -3.68 6.90 -43.33
C ASN A 559 -4.00 5.43 -43.52
N LEU A 560 -5.29 5.14 -43.69
CA LEU A 560 -5.79 3.82 -43.97
C LEU A 560 -6.32 3.77 -45.40
N SER A 561 -5.85 2.83 -46.18
CA SER A 561 -6.41 2.47 -47.50
C SER A 561 -7.31 1.26 -47.41
N GLN A 562 -8.38 1.23 -48.22
CA GLN A 562 -9.28 0.09 -48.28
C GLN A 562 -8.72 -0.92 -49.30
N SER A 563 -8.62 -2.18 -48.93
CA SER A 563 -8.26 -3.31 -49.82
C SER A 563 -9.32 -4.40 -49.76
N ASP A 564 -9.30 -5.33 -50.71
CA ASP A 564 -10.21 -6.49 -50.71
C ASP A 564 -10.07 -7.39 -49.48
N GLU A 565 -8.97 -7.27 -48.74
CA GLU A 565 -8.68 -8.02 -47.50
C GLU A 565 -8.93 -7.20 -46.21
N GLY A 566 -9.52 -5.99 -46.31
CA GLY A 566 -9.78 -5.10 -45.16
C GLY A 566 -8.96 -3.79 -45.19
N LEU A 567 -8.86 -3.10 -44.04
CA LEU A 567 -8.09 -1.86 -43.95
C LEU A 567 -6.59 -2.16 -43.90
N LYS A 568 -5.80 -1.46 -44.73
CA LYS A 568 -4.31 -1.52 -44.73
C LYS A 568 -3.71 -0.20 -44.30
N LEU A 569 -2.65 -0.27 -43.46
CA LEU A 569 -1.82 0.87 -43.15
C LEU A 569 -0.92 1.20 -44.35
N GLU A 570 -0.85 2.49 -44.74
CA GLU A 570 0.01 2.94 -45.85
C GLU A 570 1.51 2.99 -45.45
N ALA A 571 1.89 2.62 -44.24
CA ALA A 571 3.25 2.70 -43.74
C ALA A 571 3.93 1.33 -43.56
N GLU A 572 4.37 0.71 -44.66
CA GLU A 572 5.26 -0.46 -44.59
C GLU A 572 6.76 -0.12 -44.60
N VAL A 573 7.17 1.14 -44.38
CA VAL A 573 8.54 1.60 -44.72
C VAL A 573 9.43 1.95 -43.51
N ALA A 574 8.94 1.97 -42.28
CA ALA A 574 9.66 2.58 -41.17
C ALA A 574 10.57 1.65 -40.31
N ALA A 575 10.48 0.33 -40.45
CA ALA A 575 11.25 -0.63 -39.62
C ALA A 575 12.80 -0.53 -39.73
N GLN A 576 13.33 0.32 -40.61
CA GLN A 576 14.76 0.42 -40.91
C GLN A 576 15.50 1.48 -40.04
N LYS A 577 14.81 2.54 -39.61
CA LYS A 577 15.48 3.66 -38.93
C LYS A 577 15.76 3.43 -37.44
N GLU A 578 14.91 2.65 -36.75
CA GLU A 578 15.09 2.35 -35.32
C GLU A 578 16.31 1.46 -35.08
N ALA A 579 16.62 0.56 -36.02
CA ALA A 579 17.82 -0.26 -35.96
C ALA A 579 19.11 0.60 -35.93
N ASP A 580 19.13 1.73 -36.62
CA ASP A 580 20.29 2.58 -36.76
C ASP A 580 20.51 3.47 -35.51
N PHE A 581 19.47 3.88 -34.82
CA PHE A 581 19.56 4.72 -33.63
C PHE A 581 20.04 3.94 -32.39
N LYS A 582 19.41 2.81 -32.09
CA LYS A 582 19.87 1.91 -31.01
C LYS A 582 21.29 1.34 -31.29
N GLU A 583 21.65 1.16 -32.53
CA GLU A 583 23.01 0.78 -32.92
C GLU A 583 24.05 1.86 -32.62
N SER A 584 23.70 3.14 -32.67
CA SER A 584 24.59 4.25 -32.31
C SER A 584 24.80 4.33 -30.78
N GLN A 585 23.78 4.05 -29.95
CA GLN A 585 23.94 3.96 -28.50
C GLN A 585 24.82 2.77 -28.11
N ILE A 586 24.59 1.60 -28.71
CA ILE A 586 25.41 0.42 -28.47
C ILE A 586 26.84 0.63 -28.91
N LYS A 587 27.09 1.29 -30.03
CA LYS A 587 28.45 1.70 -30.45
C LYS A 587 29.10 2.65 -29.48
N TYR A 588 28.36 3.57 -28.88
CA TYR A 588 28.88 4.48 -27.85
C TYR A 588 29.23 3.70 -26.55
N LEU A 589 28.40 2.76 -26.11
CA LEU A 589 28.68 1.90 -24.96
C LEU A 589 29.85 0.93 -25.23
N LEU A 590 29.90 0.33 -26.41
CA LEU A 590 31.02 -0.54 -26.85
C LEU A 590 32.33 0.21 -27.03
N SER A 591 32.31 1.49 -27.38
CA SER A 591 33.53 2.32 -27.46
C SER A 591 34.16 2.64 -26.10
N LYS A 592 33.36 2.59 -25.03
CA LYS A 592 33.82 2.70 -23.64
C LYS A 592 34.39 1.39 -23.06
N SER A 593 34.01 0.23 -23.61
CA SER A 593 34.58 -1.07 -23.25
C SER A 593 35.73 -1.41 -24.20
N GLN A 594 36.97 -1.20 -23.76
CA GLN A 594 38.15 -1.49 -24.57
C GLN A 594 38.18 -2.93 -25.08
N GLY A 595 38.02 -3.11 -26.39
CA GLY A 595 38.60 -4.21 -27.17
C GLY A 595 37.72 -5.42 -27.46
N GLN A 596 36.64 -5.28 -28.22
CA GLN A 596 36.07 -6.38 -28.99
C GLN A 596 35.56 -5.90 -30.37
N GLN A 597 35.90 -6.68 -31.38
CA GLN A 597 35.59 -6.39 -32.79
C GLN A 597 34.08 -6.41 -33.02
N THR A 598 33.58 -5.34 -33.63
CA THR A 598 32.19 -5.29 -34.15
C THR A 598 32.00 -6.26 -35.29
N VAL A 599 31.06 -7.18 -35.17
CA VAL A 599 30.55 -7.97 -36.29
C VAL A 599 29.77 -7.04 -37.21
N GLY A 600 30.17 -6.99 -38.49
CA GLY A 600 29.70 -6.05 -39.49
C GLY A 600 28.18 -6.04 -39.71
N ALA A 601 27.66 -4.85 -39.96
CA ALA A 601 26.31 -4.60 -40.42
C ALA A 601 26.05 -5.25 -41.78
N GLY A 602 25.45 -6.41 -41.76
CA GLY A 602 25.09 -7.11 -43.01
C GLY A 602 24.22 -8.30 -42.80
N SER A 603 22.92 -8.10 -42.52
CA SER A 603 21.87 -9.00 -42.99
C SER A 603 20.50 -8.61 -42.46
N ARG A 604 19.60 -8.31 -43.34
CA ARG A 604 18.21 -7.99 -43.10
C ARG A 604 17.49 -9.25 -42.56
N ASN A 605 16.69 -9.11 -41.46
CA ASN A 605 15.80 -10.09 -40.88
C ASN A 605 16.45 -11.43 -40.48
N LEU A 606 17.05 -11.47 -39.28
CA LEU A 606 17.70 -12.67 -38.72
C LEU A 606 16.82 -13.42 -37.71
N LEU A 607 15.55 -13.56 -37.99
CA LEU A 607 14.76 -14.56 -37.27
C LEU A 607 15.04 -15.94 -37.86
N LYS A 608 15.59 -16.86 -37.07
CA LYS A 608 15.88 -18.21 -37.48
C LYS A 608 15.29 -19.22 -36.50
N VAL A 609 14.68 -20.26 -37.00
CA VAL A 609 14.16 -21.38 -36.21
C VAL A 609 14.82 -22.65 -36.72
N GLU A 610 15.49 -23.40 -35.85
CA GLU A 610 15.93 -24.77 -36.09
C GLU A 610 15.08 -25.72 -35.25
N ALA A 611 13.89 -26.08 -35.75
CA ALA A 611 12.87 -26.81 -35.01
C ALA A 611 13.37 -28.17 -34.45
N GLU A 612 14.17 -28.92 -35.22
CA GLU A 612 14.72 -30.20 -34.76
C GLU A 612 15.64 -30.08 -33.52
N LYS A 613 16.18 -28.87 -33.26
CA LYS A 613 17.08 -28.59 -32.13
C LYS A 613 16.40 -27.76 -31.07
N ASN A 614 15.11 -27.40 -31.24
CA ASN A 614 14.40 -26.42 -30.41
C ASN A 614 15.21 -25.12 -30.20
N GLN A 615 15.85 -24.65 -31.29
CA GLN A 615 16.71 -23.46 -31.27
C GLN A 615 16.05 -22.30 -32.00
N LEU A 616 16.02 -21.14 -31.36
CA LEU A 616 15.42 -19.90 -31.80
C LEU A 616 16.50 -18.82 -31.87
N GLU A 617 16.54 -18.04 -32.93
CA GLU A 617 17.51 -16.95 -33.05
C GLU A 617 16.82 -15.65 -33.50
N ASN A 618 17.23 -14.57 -32.87
CA ASN A 618 16.99 -13.23 -33.41
C ASN A 618 18.33 -12.47 -33.61
N ARG A 619 18.27 -11.19 -33.84
CA ARG A 619 19.44 -10.34 -33.97
C ARG A 619 20.38 -10.40 -32.76
N TYR A 620 19.81 -10.53 -31.57
CA TYR A 620 20.51 -10.43 -30.29
C TYR A 620 20.89 -11.78 -29.71
N TYR A 621 20.01 -12.76 -29.78
CA TYR A 621 20.14 -14.01 -29.04
C TYR A 621 20.07 -15.25 -29.91
N ARG A 622 20.74 -16.31 -29.40
CA ARG A 622 20.51 -17.69 -29.76
C ARG A 622 19.99 -18.39 -28.51
N ILE A 623 18.75 -18.88 -28.55
CA ILE A 623 18.05 -19.51 -27.43
C ILE A 623 17.85 -20.96 -27.73
N LYS A 624 18.11 -21.85 -26.75
CA LYS A 624 17.87 -23.29 -26.88
C LYS A 624 16.97 -23.78 -25.76
N LEU A 625 15.89 -24.47 -26.14
CA LEU A 625 14.96 -25.09 -25.21
C LEU A 625 15.26 -26.58 -25.09
N ASN A 626 15.07 -27.15 -23.90
CA ASN A 626 15.08 -28.59 -23.70
C ASN A 626 13.71 -29.21 -24.01
N GLN A 627 13.59 -30.53 -23.79
CA GLN A 627 12.34 -31.27 -24.03
C GLN A 627 11.20 -30.92 -23.05
N GLN A 628 11.52 -30.27 -21.94
CA GLN A 628 10.57 -29.77 -20.92
C GLN A 628 10.18 -28.29 -21.17
N GLY A 629 10.63 -27.68 -22.26
CA GLY A 629 10.35 -26.27 -22.59
C GLY A 629 11.15 -25.23 -21.79
N GLN A 630 12.17 -25.67 -21.04
CA GLN A 630 13.02 -24.79 -20.23
C GLN A 630 14.20 -24.27 -21.07
N ILE A 631 14.64 -23.04 -20.83
CA ILE A 631 15.79 -22.44 -21.53
C ILE A 631 17.08 -23.03 -20.93
N ILE A 632 17.84 -23.74 -21.73
CA ILE A 632 19.14 -24.35 -21.35
C ILE A 632 20.35 -23.60 -21.92
N SER A 633 20.13 -22.64 -22.81
CA SER A 633 21.14 -21.72 -23.33
C SER A 633 20.46 -20.45 -23.79
N LEU A 634 21.00 -19.32 -23.38
CA LEU A 634 20.64 -17.99 -23.84
C LEU A 634 21.95 -17.27 -24.16
N TYR A 635 22.40 -17.44 -25.38
CA TYR A 635 23.67 -16.86 -25.85
C TYR A 635 23.44 -15.49 -26.47
N ASP A 636 23.99 -14.45 -25.82
CA ASP A 636 23.99 -13.09 -26.38
C ASP A 636 25.06 -13.00 -27.50
N ARG A 637 24.58 -12.79 -28.72
CA ARG A 637 25.40 -12.77 -29.94
C ARG A 637 26.20 -11.46 -30.07
N GLN A 638 25.73 -10.38 -29.50
CA GLN A 638 26.45 -9.09 -29.53
C GLN A 638 27.59 -9.07 -28.53
N PHE A 639 27.37 -9.59 -27.33
CA PHE A 639 28.36 -9.62 -26.25
C PHE A 639 29.16 -10.93 -26.20
N GLN A 640 28.83 -11.89 -27.09
CA GLN A 640 29.48 -13.22 -27.22
C GLN A 640 29.59 -13.97 -25.87
N ARG A 641 28.51 -13.94 -25.08
CA ARG A 641 28.47 -14.58 -23.76
C ARG A 641 27.21 -15.46 -23.59
N GLU A 642 27.39 -16.57 -22.89
CA GLU A 642 26.31 -17.40 -22.42
C GLU A 642 25.75 -16.83 -21.10
N LEU A 643 24.44 -16.67 -20.99
CA LEU A 643 23.81 -16.10 -19.81
C LEU A 643 23.39 -17.17 -18.80
N ILE A 644 23.13 -18.39 -19.26
CA ILE A 644 22.67 -19.46 -18.38
C ILE A 644 23.89 -20.24 -17.91
N PRO A 645 24.18 -20.32 -16.61
CA PRO A 645 25.29 -21.12 -16.08
C PRO A 645 25.18 -22.58 -16.50
N GLU A 646 26.34 -23.25 -16.73
CA GLU A 646 26.39 -24.63 -17.17
C GLU A 646 25.56 -25.54 -16.24
N GLY A 647 24.73 -26.38 -16.82
CA GLY A 647 23.85 -27.31 -16.12
C GLY A 647 22.62 -26.67 -15.45
N LYS A 648 22.47 -25.35 -15.52
CA LYS A 648 21.27 -24.64 -15.03
C LYS A 648 20.23 -24.46 -16.12
N LYS A 649 19.03 -24.06 -15.73
CA LYS A 649 17.88 -23.86 -16.61
C LYS A 649 17.18 -22.57 -16.21
N ALA A 650 16.78 -21.76 -17.18
CA ALA A 650 16.03 -20.52 -16.98
C ALA A 650 14.58 -20.66 -17.47
N ASN A 651 13.73 -19.73 -17.07
CA ASN A 651 12.28 -19.86 -17.16
C ASN A 651 11.82 -21.18 -16.51
N LEU A 652 12.43 -21.49 -15.38
CA LEU A 652 12.14 -22.69 -14.62
C LEU A 652 10.93 -22.42 -13.73
N LEU A 653 9.80 -22.99 -14.06
CA LEU A 653 8.61 -22.97 -13.21
C LEU A 653 8.83 -23.93 -12.04
N GLN A 654 8.75 -23.40 -10.81
CA GLN A 654 8.98 -24.10 -9.56
C GLN A 654 7.71 -24.00 -8.69
N ALA A 655 7.22 -25.13 -8.24
CA ALA A 655 6.13 -25.20 -7.27
C ALA A 655 6.69 -25.68 -5.93
N PHE A 656 6.39 -24.94 -4.87
CA PHE A 656 6.86 -25.25 -3.52
C PHE A 656 5.67 -25.49 -2.60
N GLU A 657 5.79 -26.43 -1.67
CA GLU A 657 4.81 -26.53 -0.59
C GLU A 657 4.90 -25.31 0.32
N ASP A 658 3.80 -24.58 0.46
CA ASP A 658 3.72 -23.34 1.22
C ASP A 658 2.79 -23.51 2.42
N ARG A 659 3.38 -23.85 3.55
CA ARG A 659 2.71 -24.04 4.83
C ARG A 659 3.42 -23.24 5.92
N PRO A 660 3.25 -21.93 5.94
CA PRO A 660 3.87 -21.12 6.99
C PRO A 660 3.34 -21.54 8.36
N MET A 661 4.18 -21.47 9.36
CA MET A 661 3.84 -21.86 10.74
C MET A 661 2.76 -20.98 11.35
N ARG A 662 2.66 -19.73 10.88
CA ARG A 662 1.67 -18.72 11.29
C ARG A 662 1.21 -17.92 10.06
N PHE A 663 0.06 -17.28 10.16
CA PHE A 663 -0.37 -16.23 9.21
C PHE A 663 -0.41 -16.67 7.73
N ASN A 664 -1.21 -17.67 7.42
CA ASN A 664 -1.22 -18.37 6.13
C ASN A 664 -1.24 -17.46 4.88
N ALA A 665 -2.17 -16.48 4.78
CA ALA A 665 -2.20 -15.55 3.65
C ALA A 665 -1.09 -14.50 3.73
N TRP A 666 -0.70 -14.11 4.96
CA TRP A 666 0.23 -13.00 5.20
C TRP A 666 1.69 -13.39 4.97
N ASP A 667 2.11 -14.60 5.36
CA ASP A 667 3.52 -14.95 5.38
C ASP A 667 3.91 -16.06 4.41
N ILE A 668 5.19 -16.07 4.06
CA ILE A 668 5.94 -17.18 3.47
C ILE A 668 7.04 -17.51 4.47
N ASP A 669 7.10 -18.76 4.93
CA ASP A 669 8.17 -19.20 5.81
C ASP A 669 9.33 -19.76 4.99
N ILE A 670 10.58 -19.51 5.42
CA ILE A 670 11.80 -19.91 4.69
C ILE A 670 11.85 -21.42 4.37
N TYR A 671 11.17 -22.23 5.15
CA TYR A 671 11.13 -23.70 4.99
C TYR A 671 10.44 -24.17 3.71
N TYR A 672 9.71 -23.28 2.99
CA TYR A 672 9.14 -23.62 1.68
C TYR A 672 10.22 -24.16 0.72
N GLN A 673 11.48 -23.71 0.85
CA GLN A 673 12.57 -24.09 -0.04
C GLN A 673 13.00 -25.55 0.13
N GLU A 674 12.58 -26.21 1.20
CA GLU A 674 12.95 -27.61 1.47
C GLU A 674 12.12 -28.61 0.65
N LYS A 675 10.97 -28.18 0.08
CA LYS A 675 10.07 -29.08 -0.64
C LYS A 675 9.59 -28.47 -1.96
N GLU A 676 10.32 -28.77 -3.01
CA GLU A 676 10.02 -28.36 -4.38
C GLU A 676 9.38 -29.49 -5.17
N TYR A 677 8.38 -29.16 -5.98
CA TYR A 677 7.77 -30.04 -6.97
C TYR A 677 8.13 -29.57 -8.37
N SER A 678 8.64 -30.47 -9.20
CA SER A 678 9.01 -30.16 -10.58
C SER A 678 7.79 -29.98 -11.48
N ILE A 679 7.81 -28.92 -12.28
CA ILE A 679 6.84 -28.69 -13.38
C ILE A 679 7.57 -29.04 -14.68
N ASP A 680 7.64 -30.33 -15.00
CA ASP A 680 8.41 -30.88 -16.12
C ASP A 680 7.56 -31.64 -17.16
N LYS A 681 6.24 -31.80 -16.91
CA LYS A 681 5.32 -32.44 -17.83
C LYS A 681 4.86 -31.44 -18.90
N LEU A 682 5.68 -31.26 -19.93
CA LEU A 682 5.31 -30.48 -21.11
C LEU A 682 4.37 -31.31 -21.98
N GLU A 683 3.17 -30.79 -22.27
CA GLU A 683 2.17 -31.41 -23.13
C GLU A 683 2.27 -30.96 -24.60
N GLU A 684 2.62 -29.66 -24.80
CA GLU A 684 2.67 -29.04 -26.11
C GLU A 684 3.89 -28.12 -26.22
N LEU A 685 4.58 -28.14 -27.34
CA LEU A 685 5.58 -27.17 -27.76
C LEU A 685 5.39 -26.94 -29.29
N GLU A 686 4.93 -25.75 -29.62
CA GLU A 686 4.78 -25.28 -30.98
C GLU A 686 5.61 -24.01 -31.20
N ILE A 687 6.38 -23.97 -32.27
CA ILE A 687 7.21 -22.82 -32.60
C ILE A 687 6.72 -22.23 -33.93
N GLU A 688 6.25 -20.99 -33.86
CA GLU A 688 5.80 -20.22 -35.03
C GLU A 688 6.75 -19.06 -35.31
N LYS A 689 7.18 -18.93 -36.55
CA LYS A 689 7.96 -17.82 -37.02
C LYS A 689 7.09 -16.89 -37.84
N MET A 690 6.98 -15.65 -37.40
CA MET A 690 6.35 -14.53 -38.11
C MET A 690 7.40 -13.63 -38.79
N SER A 691 6.96 -12.58 -39.46
CA SER A 691 7.84 -11.62 -40.14
C SER A 691 8.72 -10.82 -39.16
N ASP A 692 8.21 -10.52 -37.97
CA ASP A 692 8.79 -9.59 -36.96
C ASP A 692 9.09 -10.27 -35.61
N ARG A 693 8.68 -11.53 -35.42
CA ARG A 693 8.92 -12.27 -34.18
C ARG A 693 8.88 -13.78 -34.33
N ILE A 694 9.36 -14.46 -33.29
CA ILE A 694 9.15 -15.90 -33.07
C ILE A 694 8.30 -16.07 -31.82
N VAL A 695 7.32 -16.95 -31.87
CA VAL A 695 6.48 -17.31 -30.72
C VAL A 695 6.65 -18.80 -30.46
N ALA A 696 7.17 -19.18 -29.29
CA ALA A 696 7.11 -20.55 -28.82
C ALA A 696 5.93 -20.70 -27.86
N ARG A 697 4.95 -21.51 -28.23
CA ARG A 697 3.80 -21.85 -27.38
C ARG A 697 4.10 -23.11 -26.60
N LEU A 698 3.99 -23.01 -25.28
CA LEU A 698 4.30 -24.08 -24.34
C LEU A 698 3.09 -24.33 -23.47
N LYS A 699 2.84 -25.58 -23.13
CA LYS A 699 1.77 -25.97 -22.22
C LYS A 699 2.23 -27.07 -21.29
N TRP A 700 2.16 -26.80 -20.00
CA TRP A 700 2.49 -27.76 -18.96
C TRP A 700 1.26 -28.19 -18.18
N LYS A 701 1.27 -29.42 -17.72
CA LYS A 701 0.34 -29.97 -16.72
C LYS A 701 1.06 -30.13 -15.41
N PHE A 702 0.47 -29.59 -14.33
CA PHE A 702 0.94 -29.76 -12.96
C PHE A 702 -0.24 -30.14 -12.08
N LEU A 703 -0.24 -31.37 -11.55
CA LEU A 703 -1.35 -31.91 -10.76
C LEU A 703 -2.69 -31.68 -11.48
N ASP A 704 -3.61 -30.91 -10.87
CA ASP A 704 -4.89 -30.55 -11.48
C ASP A 704 -4.83 -29.24 -12.29
N SER A 705 -3.72 -28.50 -12.22
CA SER A 705 -3.52 -27.21 -12.87
C SER A 705 -2.92 -27.32 -14.27
N THR A 706 -3.14 -26.28 -15.08
CA THR A 706 -2.56 -26.13 -16.43
C THR A 706 -1.89 -24.76 -16.58
N ILE A 707 -0.69 -24.73 -17.14
CA ILE A 707 0.06 -23.51 -17.44
C ILE A 707 0.30 -23.43 -18.94
N SER A 708 -0.22 -22.40 -19.58
CA SER A 708 0.01 -22.10 -20.99
C SER A 708 0.86 -20.84 -21.10
N GLN A 709 1.91 -20.87 -21.92
CA GLN A 709 2.82 -19.75 -22.04
C GLN A 709 3.23 -19.51 -23.49
N GLN A 710 3.39 -18.25 -23.85
CA GLN A 710 3.98 -17.82 -25.10
C GLN A 710 5.30 -17.11 -24.80
N LEU A 711 6.41 -17.73 -25.15
CA LEU A 711 7.70 -17.05 -25.21
C LEU A 711 7.78 -16.30 -26.55
N VAL A 712 7.77 -14.97 -26.46
CA VAL A 712 7.81 -14.06 -27.61
C VAL A 712 9.20 -13.47 -27.75
N ILE A 713 9.81 -13.64 -28.92
CA ILE A 713 11.15 -13.19 -29.27
C ILE A 713 11.03 -12.24 -30.46
N TYR A 714 11.19 -10.96 -30.26
CA TYR A 714 11.07 -9.95 -31.29
C TYR A 714 12.34 -9.84 -32.13
N ALA A 715 12.21 -9.49 -33.41
CA ALA A 715 13.33 -9.36 -34.34
C ALA A 715 14.33 -8.29 -33.90
N ASN A 716 13.82 -7.16 -33.44
CA ASN A 716 14.57 -5.93 -33.17
C ASN A 716 14.49 -5.43 -31.72
N GLN A 717 14.00 -6.25 -30.76
CA GLN A 717 13.99 -5.91 -29.33
C GLN A 717 14.81 -6.92 -28.54
N ARG A 718 15.47 -6.45 -27.48
CA ARG A 718 16.24 -7.32 -26.57
C ARG A 718 15.35 -8.02 -25.54
N ARG A 719 14.16 -7.51 -25.25
CA ARG A 719 13.22 -8.08 -24.28
C ARG A 719 12.65 -9.39 -24.78
N LEU A 720 12.61 -10.38 -23.90
CA LEU A 720 11.97 -11.68 -24.09
C LEU A 720 10.70 -11.72 -23.22
N ASP A 721 9.52 -11.76 -23.85
CA ASP A 721 8.26 -11.72 -23.13
C ASP A 721 7.69 -13.12 -22.90
N PHE A 722 7.27 -13.41 -21.66
CA PHE A 722 6.63 -14.65 -21.25
C PHE A 722 5.16 -14.36 -20.90
N LYS A 723 4.28 -14.41 -21.91
CA LYS A 723 2.83 -14.22 -21.73
C LYS A 723 2.24 -15.52 -21.21
N THR A 724 1.73 -15.48 -19.98
CA THR A 724 1.39 -16.70 -19.26
C THR A 724 -0.07 -16.69 -18.82
N ASP A 725 -0.79 -17.75 -19.18
CA ASP A 725 -2.15 -18.04 -18.72
C ASP A 725 -2.11 -19.31 -17.88
N VAL A 726 -2.72 -19.27 -16.69
CA VAL A 726 -2.74 -20.38 -15.74
C VAL A 726 -4.18 -20.68 -15.36
N ASP A 727 -4.56 -21.94 -15.39
CA ASP A 727 -5.75 -22.44 -14.68
C ASP A 727 -5.25 -23.21 -13.46
N TRP A 728 -5.28 -22.54 -12.29
CA TRP A 728 -4.67 -23.00 -11.04
C TRP A 728 -5.70 -23.63 -10.13
N GLN A 729 -5.46 -24.85 -9.65
CA GLN A 729 -6.38 -25.61 -8.82
C GLN A 729 -5.74 -26.07 -7.50
N GLU A 730 -4.48 -25.70 -7.24
CA GLU A 730 -3.74 -26.21 -6.11
C GLU A 730 -3.96 -25.39 -4.84
N GLU A 731 -3.78 -26.02 -3.68
CA GLU A 731 -3.84 -25.42 -2.36
C GLU A 731 -2.47 -25.51 -1.67
N GLN A 732 -2.11 -24.50 -0.91
CA GLN A 732 -0.85 -24.44 -0.14
C GLN A 732 0.38 -24.69 -1.02
N ILE A 733 0.38 -24.14 -2.22
CA ILE A 733 1.49 -24.16 -3.17
C ILE A 733 1.88 -22.74 -3.55
N LEU A 734 3.18 -22.48 -3.54
CA LEU A 734 3.82 -21.27 -4.02
C LEU A 734 4.41 -21.54 -5.40
N LEU A 735 3.92 -20.84 -6.43
CA LEU A 735 4.45 -20.94 -7.79
C LEU A 735 5.41 -19.80 -8.06
N LYS A 736 6.63 -20.11 -8.47
CA LYS A 736 7.67 -19.15 -8.88
C LYS A 736 8.20 -19.46 -10.27
N THR A 737 8.77 -18.44 -10.93
CA THR A 737 9.65 -18.64 -12.09
C THR A 737 11.07 -18.26 -11.71
N ALA A 738 12.07 -19.04 -12.16
CA ALA A 738 13.47 -18.83 -11.82
C ALA A 738 14.33 -18.61 -13.07
N PHE A 739 15.26 -17.67 -12.95
CA PHE A 739 16.26 -17.32 -13.95
C PHE A 739 17.65 -17.31 -13.29
N PRO A 740 18.36 -18.44 -13.24
CA PRO A 740 19.79 -18.46 -12.93
C PRO A 740 20.55 -17.77 -14.07
N VAL A 741 21.37 -16.76 -13.74
CA VAL A 741 22.14 -15.99 -14.71
C VAL A 741 23.61 -15.98 -14.34
N ASP A 742 24.49 -16.01 -15.34
CA ASP A 742 25.96 -15.98 -15.12
C ASP A 742 26.44 -14.55 -14.88
N LEU A 743 26.01 -14.00 -13.73
CA LEU A 743 26.35 -12.67 -13.25
C LEU A 743 26.78 -12.72 -11.80
N ARG A 744 27.79 -11.95 -11.42
CA ARG A 744 28.24 -11.86 -10.04
C ARG A 744 28.00 -10.47 -9.47
N SER A 745 26.96 -10.32 -8.68
CA SER A 745 26.68 -9.11 -7.92
C SER A 745 26.26 -9.45 -6.50
N THR A 746 26.67 -8.63 -5.53
CA THR A 746 26.27 -8.78 -4.12
C THR A 746 25.01 -7.99 -3.79
N LYS A 747 24.50 -7.26 -4.76
CA LYS A 747 23.26 -6.46 -4.64
C LYS A 747 22.41 -6.62 -5.88
N ALA A 748 21.10 -6.58 -5.69
CA ALA A 748 20.11 -6.44 -6.75
C ALA A 748 19.31 -5.16 -6.51
N THR A 749 18.88 -4.50 -7.59
CA THR A 749 18.09 -3.25 -7.53
C THR A 749 16.64 -3.57 -7.84
N TYR A 750 15.71 -2.99 -7.06
CA TYR A 750 14.27 -3.20 -7.21
C TYR A 750 13.56 -1.86 -7.32
N GLU A 751 12.61 -1.74 -8.21
CA GLU A 751 11.75 -0.57 -8.25
C GLU A 751 10.86 -0.50 -7.00
N ILE A 752 10.78 0.69 -6.44
CA ILE A 752 9.82 1.08 -5.40
C ILE A 752 9.10 2.36 -5.83
N GLN A 753 8.25 2.91 -4.99
CA GLN A 753 7.54 4.16 -5.23
C GLN A 753 8.53 5.31 -5.50
N PHE A 754 8.38 5.98 -6.65
CA PHE A 754 9.22 7.12 -7.04
C PHE A 754 10.74 6.88 -6.97
N GLY A 755 11.19 5.65 -7.16
CA GLY A 755 12.61 5.33 -7.11
C GLY A 755 12.91 3.85 -7.13
N ASN A 756 14.03 3.48 -6.53
CA ASN A 756 14.50 2.10 -6.45
C ASN A 756 15.32 1.86 -5.18
N VAL A 757 15.46 0.61 -4.78
CA VAL A 757 16.21 0.20 -3.61
C VAL A 757 17.16 -0.94 -3.95
N GLU A 758 18.38 -0.89 -3.43
CA GLU A 758 19.33 -1.99 -3.49
C GLU A 758 19.17 -2.91 -2.28
N ARG A 759 19.08 -4.23 -2.52
CA ARG A 759 19.08 -5.25 -1.46
C ARG A 759 20.17 -6.28 -1.71
N ASN A 760 20.72 -6.83 -0.63
CA ASN A 760 21.78 -7.82 -0.72
C ASN A 760 21.28 -9.13 -1.35
N THR A 761 22.12 -9.77 -2.18
CA THR A 761 21.84 -11.07 -2.80
C THR A 761 22.37 -12.24 -1.95
N HIS A 762 22.95 -11.97 -0.78
CA HIS A 762 23.49 -12.95 0.17
C HIS A 762 22.78 -12.87 1.53
N TRP A 763 22.90 -13.89 2.34
CA TRP A 763 22.28 -13.98 3.67
C TRP A 763 23.33 -13.98 4.78
N ASN A 764 24.21 -12.97 4.80
CA ASN A 764 25.33 -12.92 5.74
C ASN A 764 24.90 -12.47 7.15
N THR A 765 23.83 -11.70 7.26
CA THR A 765 23.27 -11.23 8.53
C THR A 765 21.86 -11.75 8.71
N SER A 766 21.32 -11.69 9.94
CA SER A 766 19.91 -12.02 10.20
C SER A 766 18.95 -11.09 9.43
N TRP A 767 19.33 -9.82 9.23
CA TRP A 767 18.57 -8.86 8.43
C TRP A 767 18.53 -9.22 6.94
N ASP A 768 19.64 -9.68 6.38
CA ASP A 768 19.69 -10.17 5.00
C ASP A 768 18.90 -11.48 4.85
N TYR A 769 19.07 -12.39 5.82
CA TYR A 769 18.36 -13.67 5.84
C TYR A 769 16.85 -13.49 5.92
N ALA A 770 16.36 -12.55 6.73
CA ALA A 770 14.94 -12.27 6.87
C ALA A 770 14.28 -11.82 5.56
N LYS A 771 15.05 -11.19 4.65
CA LYS A 771 14.57 -10.64 3.37
C LYS A 771 14.64 -11.66 2.21
N PHE A 772 14.34 -12.93 2.48
CA PHE A 772 14.32 -13.98 1.45
C PHE A 772 13.14 -13.87 0.47
N GLU A 773 12.18 -13.02 0.71
CA GLU A 773 11.14 -12.58 -0.20
C GLU A 773 10.98 -11.07 0.00
N THR A 774 11.00 -10.30 -1.09
CA THR A 774 10.94 -8.83 -1.03
C THR A 774 10.04 -8.25 -2.08
N VAL A 775 9.55 -7.03 -1.84
CA VAL A 775 8.70 -6.31 -2.78
C VAL A 775 9.54 -5.61 -3.85
N GLY A 776 9.06 -5.69 -5.10
CA GLY A 776 9.48 -4.85 -6.22
C GLY A 776 8.27 -4.58 -7.10
N HIS A 777 8.23 -3.42 -7.78
CA HIS A 777 7.07 -3.06 -8.59
C HIS A 777 7.18 -3.63 -10.03
N LYS A 778 7.57 -2.79 -10.98
CA LYS A 778 7.57 -3.21 -12.40
C LYS A 778 8.82 -3.99 -12.80
N TRP A 779 9.93 -3.84 -12.04
CA TRP A 779 11.20 -4.47 -12.38
C TRP A 779 12.08 -4.76 -11.17
N ALA A 780 12.98 -5.73 -11.33
CA ALA A 780 14.17 -5.94 -10.53
C ALA A 780 15.36 -6.25 -11.45
N ASP A 781 16.57 -5.87 -11.04
CA ASP A 781 17.79 -5.98 -11.85
C ASP A 781 18.94 -6.59 -11.06
N LEU A 782 19.73 -7.41 -11.77
CA LEU A 782 21.00 -7.92 -11.30
C LEU A 782 22.09 -7.58 -12.33
N SER A 783 23.00 -6.68 -11.97
CA SER A 783 24.04 -6.21 -12.88
C SER A 783 25.45 -6.33 -12.31
N GLU A 784 26.37 -6.70 -13.19
CA GLU A 784 27.78 -6.36 -13.14
C GLU A 784 28.00 -4.97 -13.74
N ARG A 785 29.24 -4.46 -13.72
CA ARG A 785 29.53 -3.11 -14.23
C ARG A 785 29.23 -2.93 -15.72
N ASN A 786 29.38 -3.96 -16.52
CA ASN A 786 29.32 -3.88 -18.00
C ASN A 786 28.19 -4.71 -18.61
N TYR A 787 27.46 -5.45 -17.81
CA TYR A 787 26.36 -6.30 -18.26
C TYR A 787 25.38 -6.62 -17.15
N GLY A 788 24.09 -6.64 -17.45
CA GLY A 788 23.02 -6.92 -16.50
C GLY A 788 21.85 -7.70 -17.11
N VAL A 789 20.97 -8.14 -16.23
CA VAL A 789 19.70 -8.75 -16.58
C VAL A 789 18.62 -8.18 -15.68
N SER A 790 17.61 -7.60 -16.30
CA SER A 790 16.41 -7.14 -15.59
C SER A 790 15.27 -8.14 -15.75
N LEU A 791 14.51 -8.36 -14.70
CA LEU A 791 13.28 -9.16 -14.68
C LEU A 791 12.09 -8.20 -14.49
N LEU A 792 11.31 -8.03 -15.56
CA LEU A 792 10.18 -7.11 -15.63
C LEU A 792 8.85 -7.86 -15.43
N ASN A 793 7.80 -7.16 -15.02
CA ASN A 793 6.45 -7.73 -14.94
C ASN A 793 5.34 -6.68 -15.10
N ASP A 794 4.10 -7.15 -15.35
CA ASP A 794 2.92 -6.30 -15.52
C ASP A 794 1.98 -6.24 -14.31
N CYS A 795 2.16 -7.11 -13.28
CA CYS A 795 1.25 -7.16 -12.13
C CYS A 795 1.74 -7.99 -10.93
N LYS A 796 3.01 -8.37 -10.89
CA LYS A 796 3.61 -9.14 -9.80
C LYS A 796 4.50 -8.24 -8.94
N TYR A 797 4.71 -8.62 -7.66
CA TYR A 797 5.45 -7.80 -6.71
C TYR A 797 6.44 -8.59 -5.86
N GLY A 798 6.22 -9.91 -5.66
CA GLY A 798 7.10 -10.74 -4.83
C GLY A 798 8.34 -11.20 -5.60
N TYR A 799 9.52 -10.85 -5.12
CA TYR A 799 10.80 -11.24 -5.69
C TYR A 799 11.69 -11.94 -4.66
N ASP A 800 12.46 -12.88 -5.17
CA ASP A 800 13.51 -13.58 -4.44
C ASP A 800 14.76 -13.60 -5.32
N ILE A 801 15.75 -12.77 -5.00
CA ILE A 801 17.03 -12.75 -5.73
C ILE A 801 18.15 -13.12 -4.77
N LYS A 802 18.66 -14.34 -4.96
CA LYS A 802 19.74 -14.87 -4.13
C LYS A 802 20.92 -15.31 -5.00
N ASP A 803 22.12 -14.84 -4.68
CA ASP A 803 23.34 -15.09 -5.43
C ASP A 803 23.18 -14.71 -6.92
N GLN A 804 23.09 -15.72 -7.80
CA GLN A 804 22.94 -15.53 -9.26
C GLN A 804 21.54 -15.92 -9.76
N THR A 805 20.59 -16.19 -8.87
CA THR A 805 19.25 -16.63 -9.27
C THR A 805 18.21 -15.57 -8.97
N MET A 806 17.57 -15.10 -10.03
CA MET A 806 16.43 -14.18 -9.93
C MET A 806 15.14 -14.99 -9.99
N ARG A 807 14.25 -14.79 -9.01
CA ARG A 807 12.92 -15.41 -9.00
C ARG A 807 11.83 -14.34 -8.88
N LEU A 808 10.73 -14.58 -9.57
CA LEU A 808 9.47 -13.84 -9.43
C LEU A 808 8.41 -14.79 -8.91
N THR A 809 7.73 -14.40 -7.85
CA THR A 809 6.61 -15.16 -7.29
C THR A 809 5.34 -14.87 -8.07
N LEU A 810 4.73 -15.92 -8.63
CA LEU A 810 3.61 -15.82 -9.56
C LEU A 810 2.25 -16.02 -8.89
N ILE A 811 2.12 -17.05 -8.03
CA ILE A 811 0.87 -17.41 -7.35
C ILE A 811 1.22 -17.94 -5.94
N LYS A 812 0.39 -17.56 -4.96
CA LYS A 812 0.42 -18.11 -3.59
C LYS A 812 -1.00 -18.54 -3.19
N SER A 813 -1.27 -19.84 -3.26
CA SER A 813 -2.59 -20.40 -2.97
C SER A 813 -2.74 -20.81 -1.49
N GLY A 814 -2.91 -19.81 -0.63
CA GLY A 814 -3.22 -20.01 0.78
C GLY A 814 -4.63 -20.59 1.01
N VAL A 815 -4.94 -20.97 2.27
CA VAL A 815 -6.25 -21.53 2.65
C VAL A 815 -6.96 -20.76 3.77
N TYR A 816 -6.36 -19.69 4.26
CA TYR A 816 -6.94 -18.85 5.30
C TYR A 816 -6.46 -17.39 5.15
N PRO A 817 -7.36 -16.39 5.25
CA PRO A 817 -8.80 -16.51 5.57
C PRO A 817 -9.70 -16.89 4.39
N ASP A 818 -9.21 -16.87 3.14
CA ASP A 818 -9.90 -17.41 1.98
C ASP A 818 -9.43 -18.85 1.71
N PRO A 819 -10.30 -19.86 1.87
CA PRO A 819 -9.92 -21.26 1.66
C PRO A 819 -9.68 -21.63 0.18
N ALA A 820 -10.02 -20.75 -0.75
CA ALA A 820 -9.83 -20.94 -2.20
C ALA A 820 -8.97 -19.81 -2.80
N ALA A 821 -8.07 -19.25 -1.99
CA ALA A 821 -7.21 -18.14 -2.41
C ALA A 821 -6.41 -18.51 -3.66
N ASP A 822 -6.45 -17.64 -4.68
CA ASP A 822 -5.74 -17.78 -5.95
C ASP A 822 -6.09 -19.02 -6.79
N GLN A 823 -7.16 -19.76 -6.45
CA GLN A 823 -7.67 -20.80 -7.35
C GLN A 823 -8.43 -20.18 -8.54
N GLY A 824 -8.24 -20.76 -9.73
CA GLY A 824 -8.90 -20.32 -10.96
C GLY A 824 -7.94 -19.79 -12.02
N LYS A 825 -8.43 -18.88 -12.86
CA LYS A 825 -7.70 -18.39 -14.04
C LYS A 825 -6.86 -17.16 -13.71
N HIS A 826 -5.59 -17.21 -14.08
CA HIS A 826 -4.64 -16.10 -14.02
C HIS A 826 -4.08 -15.81 -15.41
N SER A 827 -3.83 -14.54 -15.69
CA SER A 827 -3.14 -14.10 -16.91
C SER A 827 -2.19 -12.96 -16.57
N PHE A 828 -0.92 -13.09 -16.91
CA PHE A 828 0.13 -12.10 -16.62
C PHE A 828 1.29 -12.22 -17.59
N THR A 829 2.08 -11.16 -17.69
CA THR A 829 3.33 -11.15 -18.45
C THR A 829 4.50 -10.81 -17.54
N TYR A 830 5.57 -11.57 -17.66
CA TYR A 830 6.89 -11.18 -17.18
C TYR A 830 7.88 -11.22 -18.33
N SER A 831 8.97 -10.48 -18.16
CA SER A 831 9.94 -10.35 -19.25
C SER A 831 11.36 -10.41 -18.74
N LEU A 832 12.23 -11.07 -19.48
CA LEU A 832 13.67 -11.05 -19.26
C LEU A 832 14.30 -10.05 -20.20
N TYR A 833 15.11 -9.13 -19.66
CA TYR A 833 15.79 -8.07 -20.42
C TYR A 833 17.29 -8.09 -20.13
N PRO A 834 18.08 -8.92 -20.87
CA PRO A 834 19.53 -8.85 -20.80
C PRO A 834 20.04 -7.59 -21.50
N HIS A 835 21.02 -6.90 -20.91
CA HIS A 835 21.47 -5.59 -21.39
C HIS A 835 22.95 -5.31 -21.13
N ALA A 836 23.49 -4.32 -21.83
CA ALA A 836 24.81 -3.75 -21.58
C ALA A 836 24.75 -2.78 -20.38
N GLY A 837 25.82 -2.67 -19.63
CA GLY A 837 25.91 -1.76 -18.49
C GLY A 837 24.99 -2.18 -17.33
N ASP A 838 24.62 -1.23 -16.51
CA ASP A 838 23.66 -1.41 -15.44
C ASP A 838 22.22 -1.07 -15.89
N TRP A 839 21.25 -1.21 -14.98
CA TRP A 839 19.83 -0.94 -15.23
C TRP A 839 19.55 0.51 -15.69
N PHE A 840 20.37 1.48 -15.25
CA PHE A 840 20.21 2.88 -15.62
C PHE A 840 20.71 3.13 -17.05
N GLU A 841 21.92 2.68 -17.36
CA GLU A 841 22.52 2.79 -18.71
C GLU A 841 21.67 2.03 -19.75
N ALA A 842 21.00 0.97 -19.35
CA ALA A 842 20.14 0.14 -20.18
C ALA A 842 18.70 0.65 -20.33
N GLU A 843 18.34 1.75 -19.68
CA GLU A 843 16.97 2.29 -19.68
C GLU A 843 15.92 1.28 -19.21
N THR A 844 16.26 0.38 -18.27
CA THR A 844 15.35 -0.65 -17.72
C THR A 844 14.02 -0.05 -17.24
N VAL A 845 14.06 1.14 -16.66
CA VAL A 845 12.85 1.85 -16.20
C VAL A 845 11.90 2.11 -17.37
N LYS A 846 12.40 2.59 -18.52
CA LYS A 846 11.58 2.83 -19.71
C LYS A 846 11.00 1.55 -20.27
N GLU A 847 11.79 0.49 -20.39
CA GLU A 847 11.32 -0.83 -20.86
C GLU A 847 10.20 -1.41 -19.95
N ALA A 848 10.34 -1.22 -18.63
CA ALA A 848 9.33 -1.64 -17.66
C ALA A 848 8.03 -0.83 -17.76
N TYR A 849 8.14 0.50 -17.96
CA TYR A 849 6.97 1.34 -18.23
C TYR A 849 6.30 0.96 -19.56
N GLU A 850 7.05 0.72 -20.63
CA GLU A 850 6.51 0.33 -21.93
C GLU A 850 5.78 -1.02 -21.90
N LEU A 851 6.23 -1.96 -21.06
CA LEU A 851 5.51 -3.22 -20.79
C LEU A 851 4.16 -2.96 -20.12
N ASN A 852 4.08 -2.00 -19.21
CA ASN A 852 2.92 -1.71 -18.37
C ASN A 852 1.92 -0.73 -19.04
N TYR A 853 2.38 0.18 -19.90
CA TYR A 853 1.58 1.23 -20.55
C TYR A 853 1.45 0.97 -22.06
N PRO A 854 0.53 0.08 -22.48
CA PRO A 854 0.36 -0.22 -23.90
C PRO A 854 -0.12 1.00 -24.69
N LEU A 855 0.32 1.12 -25.96
CA LEU A 855 -0.16 2.12 -26.90
C LEU A 855 -1.68 2.02 -27.08
N LYS A 856 -2.36 3.15 -27.23
CA LYS A 856 -3.81 3.19 -27.46
C LYS A 856 -4.08 3.56 -28.90
N THR A 857 -5.19 3.07 -29.44
CA THR A 857 -5.55 3.30 -30.86
C THR A 857 -6.98 3.77 -31.02
N VAL A 858 -7.19 4.67 -31.97
CA VAL A 858 -8.52 5.14 -32.40
C VAL A 858 -8.54 5.22 -33.90
N ILE A 859 -9.65 4.79 -34.53
CA ILE A 859 -9.91 5.01 -35.95
C ILE A 859 -10.84 6.23 -36.08
N THR A 860 -10.44 7.19 -36.90
CA THR A 860 -11.21 8.42 -37.14
C THR A 860 -11.28 8.75 -38.63
N GLN A 861 -12.29 9.48 -39.00
CA GLN A 861 -12.39 10.15 -40.30
C GLN A 861 -13.07 11.49 -40.09
N ASN A 862 -12.31 12.58 -40.29
CA ASN A 862 -12.83 13.94 -40.12
C ASN A 862 -12.19 14.87 -41.12
N GLU A 863 -13.00 15.66 -41.84
CA GLU A 863 -12.59 16.59 -42.91
C GLU A 863 -12.23 18.00 -42.37
N THR A 864 -12.62 18.31 -41.14
CA THR A 864 -12.53 19.66 -40.58
C THR A 864 -11.49 19.88 -39.52
N GLY A 865 -10.67 18.85 -39.19
CA GLY A 865 -9.59 18.94 -38.22
C GLY A 865 -8.50 19.91 -38.63
N LYS A 866 -7.81 20.51 -37.64
CA LYS A 866 -6.71 21.48 -37.82
C LYS A 866 -5.42 21.07 -37.12
N GLU A 867 -5.48 20.07 -36.27
CA GLU A 867 -4.30 19.57 -35.57
C GLU A 867 -3.41 18.74 -36.52
N PRO A 868 -2.08 18.79 -36.37
CA PRO A 868 -1.17 18.08 -37.26
C PRO A 868 -1.33 16.56 -37.11
N GLN A 869 -0.86 15.78 -38.07
CA GLN A 869 -0.92 14.31 -38.05
C GLN A 869 -0.01 13.68 -37.00
N GLN A 870 0.92 14.46 -36.43
CA GLN A 870 1.82 14.03 -35.35
C GLN A 870 1.98 15.20 -34.39
N LYS A 871 1.84 14.93 -33.06
CA LYS A 871 1.96 15.96 -32.03
C LYS A 871 2.43 15.36 -30.69
N SER A 872 3.40 16.00 -30.06
CA SER A 872 3.63 15.90 -28.62
C SER A 872 2.86 17.01 -27.90
N PHE A 873 2.17 16.69 -26.82
CA PHE A 873 1.52 17.69 -25.97
C PHE A 873 2.48 18.22 -24.92
N ILE A 874 3.35 17.36 -24.40
CA ILE A 874 4.38 17.68 -23.43
C ILE A 874 5.64 16.97 -23.83
N ASP A 875 6.71 17.71 -23.99
CA ASP A 875 8.05 17.21 -24.24
C ASP A 875 8.92 17.49 -23.01
N VAL A 876 9.62 16.45 -22.53
CA VAL A 876 10.44 16.50 -21.31
C VAL A 876 11.87 16.12 -21.66
N GLU A 877 12.76 17.12 -21.64
CA GLU A 877 14.19 16.90 -21.77
C GLU A 877 14.79 16.68 -20.36
N ALA A 878 15.16 15.44 -20.05
CA ALA A 878 15.72 15.02 -18.77
C ALA A 878 16.59 13.77 -18.93
N GLU A 879 17.59 13.58 -18.07
CA GLU A 879 18.44 12.38 -18.06
C GLU A 879 17.85 11.27 -17.19
N SER A 880 17.30 11.61 -16.01
CA SER A 880 16.87 10.65 -15.00
C SER A 880 15.54 11.03 -14.32
N THR A 881 14.78 11.93 -14.92
CA THR A 881 13.52 12.42 -14.35
C THR A 881 12.33 12.02 -15.22
N ILE A 882 11.28 11.51 -14.58
CA ILE A 882 10.04 11.10 -15.24
C ILE A 882 8.91 12.08 -14.84
N LEU A 883 8.12 12.49 -15.84
CA LEU A 883 6.81 13.09 -15.64
C LEU A 883 5.82 11.95 -15.36
N GLU A 884 5.48 11.77 -14.09
CA GLU A 884 4.60 10.67 -13.62
C GLU A 884 3.13 11.02 -13.75
N THR A 885 2.75 12.29 -13.55
CA THR A 885 1.34 12.66 -13.48
C THR A 885 1.06 13.95 -14.23
N VAL A 886 -0.01 13.94 -15.03
CA VAL A 886 -0.64 15.12 -15.60
C VAL A 886 -2.14 15.04 -15.32
N LYS A 887 -2.65 16.02 -14.56
CA LYS A 887 -4.05 16.08 -14.19
C LYS A 887 -4.52 17.54 -14.04
N LYS A 888 -5.82 17.76 -13.94
CA LYS A 888 -6.37 19.01 -13.49
C LYS A 888 -6.19 19.17 -11.97
N ALA A 889 -5.89 20.38 -11.50
CA ALA A 889 -5.76 20.69 -10.08
C ALA A 889 -7.10 20.53 -9.35
N GLU A 890 -7.06 20.13 -8.06
CA GLU A 890 -8.27 19.91 -7.26
C GLU A 890 -9.08 21.18 -7.01
N ALA A 891 -8.41 22.32 -6.85
CA ALA A 891 -9.03 23.58 -6.46
C ALA A 891 -8.98 24.69 -7.54
N SER A 892 -8.41 24.42 -8.72
CA SER A 892 -8.24 25.42 -9.78
C SER A 892 -8.32 24.80 -11.17
N GLU A 893 -8.33 25.67 -12.21
CA GLU A 893 -8.34 25.26 -13.62
C GLU A 893 -6.93 24.93 -14.17
N GLU A 894 -5.90 25.00 -13.33
CA GLU A 894 -4.52 24.74 -13.71
C GLU A 894 -4.28 23.23 -13.88
N LEU A 895 -3.28 22.87 -14.68
CA LEU A 895 -2.80 21.50 -14.76
C LEU A 895 -1.73 21.25 -13.69
N VAL A 896 -1.75 20.08 -13.08
CA VAL A 896 -0.71 19.60 -12.16
C VAL A 896 0.21 18.67 -12.91
N PHE A 897 1.51 18.97 -12.86
CA PHE A 897 2.59 18.12 -13.37
C PHE A 897 3.42 17.65 -12.20
N ARG A 898 3.57 16.31 -12.06
CA ARG A 898 4.41 15.72 -11.02
C ARG A 898 5.54 14.94 -11.63
N PHE A 899 6.73 15.23 -11.15
CA PHE A 899 7.98 14.63 -11.60
C PHE A 899 8.67 13.92 -10.45
N TYR A 900 9.45 12.89 -10.75
CA TYR A 900 10.38 12.30 -9.81
C TYR A 900 11.70 11.92 -10.49
N GLU A 901 12.80 12.01 -9.74
CA GLU A 901 14.13 11.59 -10.19
C GLU A 901 14.37 10.15 -9.73
N TYR A 902 14.82 9.26 -10.64
CA TYR A 902 15.00 7.82 -10.37
C TYR A 902 16.44 7.32 -10.50
N GLY A 903 17.35 8.12 -11.06
CA GLY A 903 18.72 7.72 -11.40
C GLY A 903 19.76 7.98 -10.32
N LYS A 904 19.35 8.40 -9.10
CA LYS A 904 20.24 8.74 -7.98
C LYS A 904 21.21 9.88 -8.30
N GLN A 905 20.82 10.82 -9.14
CA GLN A 905 21.64 11.95 -9.57
C GLN A 905 20.87 13.28 -9.56
N ARG A 906 21.61 14.38 -9.70
CA ARG A 906 21.00 15.69 -9.90
C ARG A 906 20.71 15.88 -11.38
N ASP A 907 19.48 16.30 -11.69
CA ASP A 907 19.05 16.52 -13.07
C ASP A 907 18.60 17.96 -13.30
N LYS A 908 18.68 18.40 -14.54
CA LYS A 908 18.13 19.66 -15.05
C LYS A 908 17.07 19.33 -16.07
N VAL A 909 15.85 19.58 -15.70
CA VAL A 909 14.66 19.23 -16.49
C VAL A 909 14.18 20.46 -17.24
N LYS A 910 13.91 20.31 -18.53
CA LYS A 910 13.20 21.28 -19.35
C LYS A 910 11.91 20.67 -19.85
N VAL A 911 10.82 21.40 -19.64
CA VAL A 911 9.47 20.98 -20.03
C VAL A 911 8.97 21.96 -21.09
N SER A 912 8.60 21.44 -22.27
CA SER A 912 8.06 22.22 -23.37
C SER A 912 6.63 21.77 -23.68
N LEU A 913 5.75 22.76 -23.83
CA LEU A 913 4.35 22.53 -24.20
C LEU A 913 4.10 23.26 -25.52
N GLY A 914 3.51 22.63 -26.49
CA GLY A 914 3.24 23.27 -27.81
C GLY A 914 2.27 24.47 -27.78
N GLN A 915 2.17 25.15 -26.61
CA GLN A 915 1.25 26.29 -26.38
C GLN A 915 1.79 27.23 -25.30
N LYS A 916 1.28 28.49 -25.34
CA LYS A 916 1.78 29.56 -24.48
C LYS A 916 1.44 29.35 -23.01
N LEU A 917 2.46 29.45 -22.16
CA LEU A 917 2.36 29.43 -20.70
C LEU A 917 1.97 30.83 -20.17
N LYS A 918 1.05 30.87 -19.21
CA LYS A 918 0.70 32.08 -18.46
C LYS A 918 1.42 32.13 -17.10
N LYS A 919 1.50 30.98 -16.42
CA LYS A 919 2.09 30.88 -15.09
C LYS A 919 2.55 29.45 -14.82
N VAL A 920 3.65 29.30 -14.10
CA VAL A 920 4.12 28.03 -13.53
C VAL A 920 4.43 28.25 -12.06
N THR A 921 3.87 27.41 -11.17
CA THR A 921 4.04 27.51 -9.73
C THR A 921 4.47 26.16 -9.18
N GLU A 922 5.60 26.11 -8.49
CA GLU A 922 5.98 24.92 -7.71
C GLU A 922 5.04 24.81 -6.51
N CYS A 923 4.51 23.63 -6.24
CA CYS A 923 3.62 23.35 -5.13
C CYS A 923 4.03 22.07 -4.40
N ASN A 924 3.49 21.87 -3.19
CA ASN A 924 3.65 20.62 -2.47
C ASN A 924 2.74 19.51 -3.04
N LEU A 925 2.73 18.33 -2.46
CA LEU A 925 1.91 17.21 -2.93
C LEU A 925 0.40 17.44 -2.72
N MET A 926 0.02 18.39 -1.86
CA MET A 926 -1.35 18.82 -1.61
C MET A 926 -1.77 19.99 -2.53
N GLU A 927 -0.98 20.30 -3.55
CA GLU A 927 -1.20 21.38 -4.53
C GLU A 927 -1.20 22.80 -3.92
N GLU A 928 -0.58 22.97 -2.74
CA GLU A 928 -0.40 24.28 -2.10
C GLU A 928 0.83 24.99 -2.66
N ASP A 929 0.70 26.27 -3.03
CA ASP A 929 1.74 27.06 -3.68
C ASP A 929 2.96 27.24 -2.79
N ILE A 930 4.16 26.97 -3.34
CA ILE A 930 5.45 27.21 -2.69
C ILE A 930 6.15 28.41 -3.31
N ALA A 931 6.35 28.41 -4.62
CA ALA A 931 7.06 29.46 -5.33
C ALA A 931 6.66 29.53 -6.81
N GLU A 932 6.62 30.73 -7.37
CA GLU A 932 6.43 30.94 -8.79
C GLU A 932 7.75 30.75 -9.54
N LEU A 933 7.72 29.97 -10.64
CA LEU A 933 8.86 29.77 -11.50
C LEU A 933 8.86 30.75 -12.68
N LYS A 934 10.06 31.14 -13.13
CA LYS A 934 10.21 31.85 -14.36
C LYS A 934 9.91 30.89 -15.53
N ALA A 935 8.89 31.19 -16.29
CA ALA A 935 8.54 30.49 -17.52
C ALA A 935 8.99 31.30 -18.75
N GLU A 936 9.35 30.60 -19.83
CA GLU A 936 9.47 31.15 -21.16
C GLU A 936 8.10 31.16 -21.85
N VAL A 937 8.06 31.43 -23.17
CA VAL A 937 6.78 31.54 -23.88
C VAL A 937 5.96 30.26 -23.82
N ASP A 938 6.62 29.11 -23.95
CA ASP A 938 6.02 27.78 -24.03
C ASP A 938 6.76 26.69 -23.23
N SER A 939 7.74 27.09 -22.42
CA SER A 939 8.57 26.15 -21.67
C SER A 939 8.99 26.70 -20.30
N PHE A 940 9.41 25.80 -19.41
CA PHE A 940 10.04 26.11 -18.13
C PHE A 940 11.11 25.10 -17.78
N GLU A 941 12.04 25.52 -16.93
CA GLU A 941 13.15 24.69 -16.46
C GLU A 941 13.19 24.63 -14.94
N PHE A 942 13.60 23.47 -14.41
CA PHE A 942 13.88 23.32 -12.99
C PHE A 942 15.02 22.35 -12.72
N LYS A 943 15.51 22.35 -11.49
CA LYS A 943 16.50 21.38 -11.01
C LYS A 943 15.84 20.44 -10.01
N ILE A 944 16.24 19.18 -10.03
CA ILE A 944 15.76 18.15 -9.13
C ILE A 944 16.94 17.40 -8.51
N LYS A 945 16.80 16.97 -7.24
CA LYS A 945 17.83 16.23 -6.51
C LYS A 945 17.60 14.72 -6.66
N PRO A 946 18.57 13.89 -6.24
CA PRO A 946 18.39 12.44 -6.22
C PRO A 946 17.11 12.03 -5.47
N TYR A 947 16.27 11.23 -6.13
CA TYR A 947 15.00 10.71 -5.64
C TYR A 947 13.98 11.78 -5.19
N GLU A 948 14.18 13.03 -5.59
CA GLU A 948 13.22 14.10 -5.25
C GLU A 948 11.94 14.01 -6.08
N ILE A 949 10.80 14.30 -5.44
CA ILE A 949 9.50 14.50 -6.10
C ILE A 949 9.25 16.01 -6.20
N LYS A 950 8.91 16.50 -7.38
CA LYS A 950 8.50 17.89 -7.61
C LYS A 950 7.16 17.97 -8.29
N THR A 951 6.35 18.93 -7.85
CA THR A 951 5.00 19.15 -8.39
C THR A 951 4.84 20.62 -8.80
N PHE A 952 4.24 20.82 -9.96
CA PHE A 952 3.99 22.15 -10.51
C PHE A 952 2.54 22.32 -10.93
N LYS A 953 1.97 23.47 -10.64
CA LYS A 953 0.73 23.94 -11.26
C LYS A 953 1.08 24.76 -12.49
N VAL A 954 0.49 24.42 -13.62
CA VAL A 954 0.76 25.03 -14.93
C VAL A 954 -0.52 25.64 -15.47
N LYS A 955 -0.51 26.95 -15.69
CA LYS A 955 -1.62 27.68 -16.28
C LYS A 955 -1.30 27.96 -17.76
N LEU A 956 -2.18 27.49 -18.64
CA LEU A 956 -2.09 27.61 -20.09
C LEU A 956 -2.88 28.79 -20.59
#